data_82d5b09a76528a63f49a0c9bc74529b1
#
_entry.id   82d5b09a76528a63f49a0c9bc74529b1
#
_cell.length_a   1.000
_cell.length_b   1.000
_cell.length_c   1.000
_cell.angle_alpha   90.00
_cell.angle_beta   90.00
_cell.angle_gamma   90.00
#
_symmetry.space_group_name_H-M   'P 1'
#
loop_
_entity.id
_entity.type
_entity.pdbx_description
1 polymer ?
#
loop_
_entity_poly.entity_id
_entity_poly.type
_entity_poly.pdbx_seq_one_letter_code
_entity_poly.pdbx_strand_id
1 'polypeptide(L)'
;MNKFPKRIFKLIFTTLLVLNTVFANSAGYQPQFSTAGFYPLKGTGRTAYSMNLAWRFIKSDVKNAESASFDDSKWQVVSVPHGLEYLPIDASGSVNYQGIAWYRKHFTPDKALKGKKLFLHFEAIMGKSKVWVNGKLVKEYFGGYLPVIAEISSFLKWDEDNVIAVLADNSDDPTYPPGKSQKVLDFSYFGGIYRDCWLVAHNNVYITNSNYENEIAGGGVFVSYDKVSDKSATINLKLHIRNDLPIDFKGKIEYELIDDNGVVVHTSNLKLGISKLNATYSKQSILLKSPKLWSPESPHLYHLNMRVKDMNGKLIDGYMQRIGVRSIEFKQTDGLWINGKPYKDKIIGVNRHQDYAIIGNALPNSLQWRDAKKFRDAGLKVVRTHYVIDPAFMDACDELGLFALVEVPGWQFWNKAPIFQERIFSDIRNMVRIHRNHASLFFWEPVLNETNYPASFAKGASDIVKEEYPYPYSEVACDDGAEGTEYYNILFRPVNKLDSTKTYFIREWGDNVDNWLAHNSNSRVNRGWGENPMLIQAKHYASPDYNAISLEKLYKDSRHIIGGSLWHSFDHQRGYHPDPFFGGIMDAFRQPKYSYYMFESQRDPLLKDTLIKNGPMVYIAHEMSPFSAKDVTVYSNCDEVRLTFLKDGKSKVYKKDKNRIGMPSPIITFEDMYDFMAYKAKSRAGKLDEVYLLAEGLIDGKVVAT
;
A
#
# COMPACT_ATOMS: atom_id res chain seq x y z
N MET A 1 25.66 51.20 -36.67
CA MET A 1 25.06 49.87 -37.01
C MET A 1 26.17 48.84 -36.94
N ASN A 2 26.34 48.20 -35.80
CA ASN A 2 27.35 47.19 -35.56
C ASN A 2 26.79 45.82 -35.85
N LYS A 3 27.41 45.09 -36.74
CA LYS A 3 27.09 43.69 -37.11
C LYS A 3 27.48 42.78 -35.97
N PHE A 4 26.51 42.22 -35.26
CA PHE A 4 26.73 41.05 -34.36
C PHE A 4 27.12 39.83 -35.18
N PRO A 5 28.16 39.10 -34.83
CA PRO A 5 28.61 37.95 -35.61
C PRO A 5 27.65 36.75 -35.53
N LYS A 6 27.24 36.24 -36.68
CA LYS A 6 26.32 35.08 -36.84
C LYS A 6 26.73 33.81 -36.08
N ARG A 7 27.94 33.71 -35.56
CA ARG A 7 28.42 32.59 -34.74
C ARG A 7 27.85 32.52 -33.32
N ILE A 8 27.53 33.68 -32.71
CA ILE A 8 26.97 33.74 -31.35
C ILE A 8 25.52 33.25 -31.39
N PHE A 9 24.76 33.51 -32.44
CA PHE A 9 23.37 33.06 -32.56
C PHE A 9 23.26 31.52 -32.71
N LYS A 10 24.23 30.90 -33.41
CA LYS A 10 24.26 29.41 -33.51
C LYS A 10 24.61 28.76 -32.16
N LEU A 11 25.49 29.34 -31.34
CA LEU A 11 25.88 28.80 -30.04
C LEU A 11 24.73 28.95 -29.02
N ILE A 12 24.02 30.08 -29.03
CA ILE A 12 22.89 30.33 -28.15
C ILE A 12 21.71 29.39 -28.50
N PHE A 13 21.47 29.15 -29.79
CA PHE A 13 20.40 28.24 -30.23
C PHE A 13 20.73 26.77 -29.90
N THR A 14 21.99 26.36 -30.04
CA THR A 14 22.42 25.00 -29.67
C THR A 14 22.44 24.80 -28.16
N THR A 15 22.82 25.82 -27.38
CA THR A 15 22.79 25.75 -25.93
C THR A 15 21.34 25.79 -25.39
N LEU A 16 20.42 26.53 -26.02
CA LEU A 16 19.00 26.47 -25.69
C LEU A 16 18.34 25.13 -26.08
N LEU A 17 18.75 24.52 -27.21
CA LEU A 17 18.25 23.19 -27.58
C LEU A 17 18.78 22.10 -26.63
N VAL A 18 20.04 22.18 -26.21
CA VAL A 18 20.63 21.24 -25.23
C VAL A 18 20.03 21.44 -23.83
N LEU A 19 19.77 22.69 -23.42
CA LEU A 19 19.05 22.99 -22.18
C LEU A 19 17.59 22.48 -22.24
N ASN A 20 16.89 22.64 -23.36
CA ASN A 20 15.54 22.10 -23.50
C ASN A 20 15.49 20.58 -23.54
N THR A 21 16.52 19.91 -24.08
CA THR A 21 16.58 18.43 -24.02
C THR A 21 16.99 17.92 -22.64
N VAL A 22 17.79 18.66 -21.87
CA VAL A 22 18.12 18.32 -20.48
C VAL A 22 16.94 18.59 -19.54
N PHE A 23 16.13 19.63 -19.79
CA PHE A 23 14.90 19.89 -19.00
C PHE A 23 13.73 18.98 -19.44
N ALA A 24 13.70 18.47 -20.68
CA ALA A 24 12.66 17.52 -21.11
C ALA A 24 12.85 16.10 -20.54
N ASN A 25 14.06 15.75 -20.08
CA ASN A 25 14.33 14.45 -19.42
C ASN A 25 14.27 14.51 -17.89
N SER A 26 13.88 15.62 -17.29
CA SER A 26 13.66 15.77 -15.85
C SER A 26 12.20 15.97 -15.46
N ALA A 27 11.24 15.67 -16.32
CA ALA A 27 9.87 15.44 -15.89
C ALA A 27 9.89 14.19 -15.02
N GLY A 28 9.98 14.36 -13.69
CA GLY A 28 10.04 13.27 -12.73
C GLY A 28 8.89 12.30 -12.96
N TYR A 29 9.13 11.02 -12.74
CA TYR A 29 8.10 10.00 -12.83
C TYR A 29 6.82 10.45 -12.10
N GLN A 30 5.68 10.34 -12.76
CA GLN A 30 4.37 10.69 -12.21
C GLN A 30 3.62 9.38 -11.92
N PRO A 31 3.37 9.04 -10.64
CA PRO A 31 2.58 7.88 -10.27
C PRO A 31 1.19 7.94 -10.90
N GLN A 32 0.69 6.79 -11.32
CA GLN A 32 -0.68 6.65 -11.82
C GLN A 32 -1.54 5.95 -10.78
N PHE A 33 -2.66 6.56 -10.44
CA PHE A 33 -3.63 6.01 -9.49
C PHE A 33 -4.90 5.61 -10.20
N SER A 34 -5.48 4.50 -9.78
CA SER A 34 -6.82 4.11 -10.19
C SER A 34 -7.85 5.11 -9.66
N THR A 35 -8.97 5.22 -10.37
CA THR A 35 -10.08 6.09 -10.06
C THR A 35 -11.30 5.22 -9.83
N ALA A 36 -11.82 5.16 -8.61
CA ALA A 36 -12.93 4.27 -8.27
C ALA A 36 -12.68 2.80 -8.70
N GLY A 37 -11.42 2.32 -8.63
CA GLY A 37 -11.02 0.95 -8.95
C GLY A 37 -10.78 0.66 -10.44
N PHE A 38 -10.65 1.66 -11.30
CA PHE A 38 -10.29 1.50 -12.71
C PHE A 38 -9.43 2.66 -13.22
N TYR A 39 -8.79 2.49 -14.38
CA TYR A 39 -8.06 3.57 -15.06
C TYR A 39 -8.87 4.07 -16.25
N PRO A 40 -9.25 5.37 -16.30
CA PRO A 40 -10.07 5.91 -17.37
C PRO A 40 -9.41 5.81 -18.76
N LEU A 41 -10.21 5.43 -19.78
CA LEU A 41 -9.82 5.51 -21.19
C LEU A 41 -10.59 6.64 -21.87
N LYS A 42 -9.91 7.51 -22.60
CA LYS A 42 -10.53 8.62 -23.32
C LYS A 42 -11.54 8.12 -24.35
N GLY A 43 -12.68 8.79 -24.45
CA GLY A 43 -13.70 8.55 -25.46
C GLY A 43 -14.59 7.33 -25.25
N THR A 44 -14.43 6.60 -24.13
CA THR A 44 -15.21 5.37 -23.87
C THR A 44 -16.64 5.58 -23.36
N GLY A 45 -17.08 6.82 -23.18
CA GLY A 45 -18.39 7.10 -22.58
C GLY A 45 -18.42 6.93 -21.05
N ARG A 46 -17.39 6.34 -20.43
CA ARG A 46 -17.17 6.28 -18.98
C ARG A 46 -16.31 7.45 -18.56
N THR A 47 -16.71 8.11 -17.49
CA THR A 47 -15.96 9.22 -16.88
C THR A 47 -16.07 9.13 -15.37
N ALA A 48 -15.00 9.46 -14.66
CA ALA A 48 -15.02 9.66 -13.21
C ALA A 48 -14.69 11.12 -12.91
N TYR A 49 -15.53 11.74 -12.11
CA TYR A 49 -15.36 13.12 -11.65
C TYR A 49 -14.99 13.09 -10.18
N SER A 50 -13.93 13.82 -9.82
CA SER A 50 -13.57 13.98 -8.41
C SER A 50 -14.66 14.79 -7.70
N MET A 51 -15.16 14.26 -6.60
CA MET A 51 -16.08 14.91 -5.70
C MET A 51 -15.38 15.42 -4.43
N ASN A 52 -14.06 15.48 -4.42
CA ASN A 52 -13.26 15.75 -3.22
C ASN A 52 -13.41 17.18 -2.67
N LEU A 53 -13.60 18.17 -3.51
CA LEU A 53 -13.55 19.58 -3.11
C LEU A 53 -14.87 20.07 -2.51
N ALA A 54 -14.80 21.07 -1.64
CA ALA A 54 -15.92 21.92 -1.19
C ALA A 54 -17.08 21.14 -0.53
N TRP A 55 -16.79 20.28 0.42
CA TRP A 55 -17.77 19.70 1.33
C TRP A 55 -18.07 20.65 2.48
N ARG A 56 -19.33 20.81 2.85
CA ARG A 56 -19.76 21.41 4.11
C ARG A 56 -19.64 20.37 5.21
N PHE A 57 -19.00 20.70 6.31
CA PHE A 57 -18.64 19.76 7.39
C PHE A 57 -18.99 20.32 8.77
N ILE A 58 -19.50 19.45 9.63
CA ILE A 58 -19.65 19.72 11.06
C ILE A 58 -19.37 18.46 11.87
N LYS A 59 -18.62 18.60 12.96
CA LYS A 59 -18.27 17.57 13.92
C LYS A 59 -19.30 17.58 15.06
N SER A 60 -20.50 17.11 14.78
CA SER A 60 -21.63 17.07 15.74
C SER A 60 -22.75 16.22 15.18
N ASP A 61 -23.62 15.70 16.06
CA ASP A 61 -24.91 15.16 15.67
C ASP A 61 -25.91 16.29 15.42
N VAL A 62 -26.39 16.39 14.19
CA VAL A 62 -27.31 17.46 13.74
C VAL A 62 -28.58 16.83 13.19
N LYS A 63 -29.72 17.19 13.79
CA LYS A 63 -31.04 16.72 13.36
C LYS A 63 -31.39 17.28 11.98
N ASN A 64 -32.01 16.43 11.14
CA ASN A 64 -32.48 16.77 9.80
C ASN A 64 -31.37 17.22 8.83
N ALA A 65 -30.09 16.94 9.13
CA ALA A 65 -28.99 17.30 8.24
C ALA A 65 -28.99 16.52 6.93
N GLU A 66 -29.77 15.45 6.80
CA GLU A 66 -30.04 14.71 5.56
C GLU A 66 -30.97 15.46 4.60
N SER A 67 -31.76 16.41 5.10
CA SER A 67 -32.76 17.14 4.29
C SER A 67 -32.08 18.03 3.23
N ALA A 68 -32.60 18.03 2.01
CA ALA A 68 -32.13 18.91 0.95
C ALA A 68 -32.27 20.40 1.29
N SER A 69 -33.31 20.76 2.09
CA SER A 69 -33.59 22.14 2.51
C SER A 69 -32.86 22.60 3.76
N PHE A 70 -31.99 21.75 4.36
CA PHE A 70 -31.23 22.10 5.55
C PHE A 70 -30.20 23.21 5.22
N ASP A 71 -30.14 24.25 6.05
CA ASP A 71 -29.18 25.35 5.90
C ASP A 71 -27.82 24.96 6.50
N ASP A 72 -26.85 24.64 5.65
CA ASP A 72 -25.47 24.32 5.98
C ASP A 72 -24.49 25.49 5.69
N SER A 73 -25.00 26.69 5.42
CA SER A 73 -24.18 27.85 5.03
C SER A 73 -23.11 28.21 6.05
N LYS A 74 -23.36 27.91 7.34
CA LYS A 74 -22.43 28.18 8.45
C LYS A 74 -21.45 27.04 8.72
N TRP A 75 -21.56 25.93 8.02
CA TRP A 75 -20.64 24.80 8.22
C TRP A 75 -19.27 25.07 7.61
N GLN A 76 -18.25 24.45 8.20
CA GLN A 76 -16.89 24.55 7.68
C GLN A 76 -16.82 23.99 6.25
N VAL A 77 -16.03 24.61 5.38
CA VAL A 77 -15.71 24.07 4.05
C VAL A 77 -14.44 23.25 4.13
N VAL A 78 -14.52 21.99 3.73
CA VAL A 78 -13.39 21.05 3.74
C VAL A 78 -13.25 20.36 2.37
N SER A 79 -12.12 19.70 2.17
CA SER A 79 -11.88 18.80 1.03
C SER A 79 -11.52 17.42 1.55
N VAL A 80 -12.03 16.37 0.89
CA VAL A 80 -11.63 14.98 1.16
C VAL A 80 -10.40 14.61 0.32
N PRO A 81 -9.55 13.70 0.76
CA PRO A 81 -9.55 12.99 2.05
C PRO A 81 -9.54 13.92 3.26
N HIS A 82 -10.41 13.65 4.25
CA HIS A 82 -10.59 14.51 5.42
C HIS A 82 -10.76 13.69 6.70
N GLY A 83 -9.91 13.96 7.68
CA GLY A 83 -10.07 13.51 9.06
C GLY A 83 -10.94 14.47 9.87
N LEU A 84 -11.60 13.98 10.90
CA LEU A 84 -12.53 14.80 11.70
C LEU A 84 -11.85 15.96 12.44
N GLU A 85 -10.52 15.90 12.61
CA GLU A 85 -9.73 16.90 13.30
C GLU A 85 -8.23 16.78 12.99
N TYR A 86 -7.49 17.82 13.29
CA TYR A 86 -6.02 17.80 13.33
C TYR A 86 -5.57 17.48 14.76
N LEU A 87 -4.68 16.50 14.90
CA LEU A 87 -4.18 16.04 16.18
C LEU A 87 -2.67 16.28 16.31
N PRO A 88 -2.16 16.62 17.51
CA PRO A 88 -0.73 16.59 17.77
C PRO A 88 -0.13 15.22 17.46
N ILE A 89 1.16 15.18 17.15
CA ILE A 89 1.87 13.95 16.82
C ILE A 89 1.84 12.91 17.96
N ASP A 90 1.78 13.38 19.19
CA ASP A 90 1.77 12.60 20.42
C ASP A 90 0.35 12.35 20.96
N ALA A 91 -0.70 12.70 20.21
CA ALA A 91 -2.10 12.50 20.59
C ALA A 91 -2.51 11.03 20.52
N SER A 92 -2.09 10.25 21.49
CA SER A 92 -2.43 8.83 21.69
C SER A 92 -3.40 8.67 22.86
N GLY A 93 -3.84 7.44 23.20
CA GLY A 93 -4.74 7.20 24.31
C GLY A 93 -6.21 7.51 24.01
N SER A 94 -6.65 7.33 22.76
CA SER A 94 -8.04 7.58 22.34
C SER A 94 -8.51 9.02 22.57
N VAL A 95 -7.63 9.99 22.39
CA VAL A 95 -7.96 11.42 22.50
C VAL A 95 -8.63 11.97 21.24
N ASN A 96 -8.61 11.21 20.12
CA ASN A 96 -9.30 11.58 18.90
C ASN A 96 -10.83 11.57 19.09
N TYR A 97 -11.52 12.44 18.36
CA TYR A 97 -12.98 12.50 18.40
C TYR A 97 -13.62 11.16 17.98
N GLN A 98 -14.58 10.71 18.77
CA GLN A 98 -15.38 9.51 18.54
C GLN A 98 -16.85 9.90 18.60
N GLY A 99 -17.55 9.79 17.49
CA GLY A 99 -18.94 10.22 17.39
C GLY A 99 -19.36 10.58 15.98
N ILE A 100 -20.55 11.18 15.89
CA ILE A 100 -21.18 11.54 14.64
C ILE A 100 -20.58 12.83 14.07
N ALA A 101 -20.32 12.80 12.79
CA ALA A 101 -20.01 13.98 11.98
C ALA A 101 -20.85 13.97 10.70
N TRP A 102 -21.13 15.15 10.18
CA TRP A 102 -21.87 15.30 8.94
C TRP A 102 -21.04 16.00 7.89
N TYR A 103 -21.21 15.52 6.64
CA TYR A 103 -20.68 16.12 5.43
C TYR A 103 -21.85 16.40 4.47
N ARG A 104 -21.85 17.56 3.82
CA ARG A 104 -22.84 17.89 2.80
C ARG A 104 -22.14 18.48 1.59
N LYS A 105 -22.56 18.08 0.41
CA LYS A 105 -22.02 18.58 -0.84
C LYS A 105 -23.14 19.02 -1.77
N HIS A 106 -23.04 20.26 -2.21
CA HIS A 106 -23.89 20.85 -3.23
C HIS A 106 -23.28 20.68 -4.60
N PHE A 107 -24.02 20.25 -5.59
CA PHE A 107 -23.56 20.17 -6.97
C PHE A 107 -24.71 20.19 -7.98
N THR A 108 -24.45 20.75 -9.16
CA THR A 108 -25.34 20.69 -10.32
C THR A 108 -24.72 19.72 -11.33
N PRO A 109 -25.36 18.60 -11.67
CA PRO A 109 -24.81 17.66 -12.63
C PRO A 109 -24.77 18.27 -14.04
N ASP A 110 -23.72 18.00 -14.79
CA ASP A 110 -23.61 18.43 -16.19
C ASP A 110 -24.78 17.81 -17.03
N LYS A 111 -25.39 18.62 -17.88
CA LYS A 111 -26.48 18.19 -18.79
C LYS A 111 -26.08 17.02 -19.69
N ALA A 112 -24.79 16.92 -20.06
CA ALA A 112 -24.28 15.82 -20.86
C ALA A 112 -24.36 14.45 -20.15
N LEU A 113 -24.59 14.44 -18.82
CA LEU A 113 -24.77 13.22 -18.02
C LEU A 113 -26.21 12.74 -17.98
N LYS A 114 -27.17 13.53 -18.46
CA LYS A 114 -28.60 13.16 -18.47
C LYS A 114 -28.82 11.90 -19.30
N GLY A 115 -29.46 10.91 -18.69
CA GLY A 115 -29.71 9.60 -19.30
C GLY A 115 -28.57 8.59 -19.16
N LYS A 116 -27.44 8.98 -18.54
CA LYS A 116 -26.41 8.04 -18.15
C LYS A 116 -26.71 7.44 -16.79
N LYS A 117 -25.99 6.33 -16.48
CA LYS A 117 -25.89 5.77 -15.12
C LYS A 117 -24.84 6.55 -14.34
N LEU A 118 -25.18 6.92 -13.12
CA LEU A 118 -24.34 7.71 -12.23
C LEU A 118 -24.19 6.99 -10.90
N PHE A 119 -22.96 6.70 -10.54
CA PHE A 119 -22.59 6.05 -9.29
C PHE A 119 -21.78 7.00 -8.43
N LEU A 120 -22.23 7.19 -7.20
CA LEU A 120 -21.43 7.80 -6.15
C LEU A 120 -20.56 6.72 -5.52
N HIS A 121 -19.25 6.94 -5.51
CA HIS A 121 -18.26 5.98 -5.03
C HIS A 121 -17.32 6.66 -4.03
N PHE A 122 -17.51 6.36 -2.75
CA PHE A 122 -16.53 6.67 -1.71
C PHE A 122 -15.58 5.48 -1.61
N GLU A 123 -14.29 5.70 -1.67
CA GLU A 123 -13.29 4.62 -1.50
C GLU A 123 -13.26 4.09 -0.07
N ALA A 124 -13.55 4.95 0.93
CA ALA A 124 -13.95 4.55 2.28
C ALA A 124 -14.53 5.73 3.07
N ILE A 125 -15.40 5.40 4.03
CA ILE A 125 -15.89 6.28 5.09
C ILE A 125 -15.71 5.52 6.40
N MET A 126 -15.04 6.12 7.39
CA MET A 126 -14.73 5.41 8.63
C MET A 126 -15.96 5.22 9.51
N GLY A 127 -16.19 3.98 9.94
CA GLY A 127 -17.22 3.59 10.89
C GLY A 127 -18.59 3.31 10.27
N LYS A 128 -19.66 3.62 10.98
CA LYS A 128 -21.02 3.58 10.43
C LYS A 128 -21.23 4.78 9.51
N SER A 129 -21.76 4.53 8.35
CA SER A 129 -22.07 5.63 7.43
C SER A 129 -23.45 5.49 6.81
N LYS A 130 -24.09 6.63 6.56
CA LYS A 130 -25.34 6.75 5.80
C LYS A 130 -25.16 7.84 4.77
N VAL A 131 -25.63 7.57 3.56
CA VAL A 131 -25.55 8.50 2.41
C VAL A 131 -26.93 8.78 1.88
N TRP A 132 -27.27 10.07 1.76
CA TRP A 132 -28.52 10.54 1.17
C TRP A 132 -28.22 11.39 -0.07
N VAL A 133 -29.14 11.34 -1.02
CA VAL A 133 -29.18 12.26 -2.16
C VAL A 133 -30.54 12.95 -2.17
N ASN A 134 -30.57 14.27 -2.09
CA ASN A 134 -31.77 15.08 -2.01
C ASN A 134 -32.78 14.62 -0.92
N GLY A 135 -32.23 14.23 0.26
CA GLY A 135 -33.01 13.76 1.40
C GLY A 135 -33.46 12.29 1.31
N LYS A 136 -33.13 11.57 0.24
CA LYS A 136 -33.44 10.13 0.08
C LYS A 136 -32.22 9.30 0.47
N LEU A 137 -32.37 8.35 1.40
CA LEU A 137 -31.33 7.40 1.78
C LEU A 137 -31.00 6.50 0.59
N VAL A 138 -29.74 6.48 0.14
CA VAL A 138 -29.27 5.67 -0.99
C VAL A 138 -28.32 4.55 -0.55
N LYS A 139 -27.64 4.70 0.57
CA LYS A 139 -26.73 3.67 1.10
C LYS A 139 -26.55 3.79 2.62
N GLU A 140 -26.47 2.64 3.28
CA GLU A 140 -25.99 2.49 4.65
C GLU A 140 -24.86 1.45 4.64
N TYR A 141 -23.82 1.68 5.43
CA TYR A 141 -22.66 0.79 5.50
C TYR A 141 -22.09 0.77 6.93
N PHE A 142 -21.58 -0.39 7.33
CA PHE A 142 -20.94 -0.65 8.62
C PHE A 142 -19.53 -1.21 8.37
N GLY A 143 -18.52 -0.48 8.75
CA GLY A 143 -17.12 -0.81 8.52
C GLY A 143 -16.29 0.46 8.40
N GLY A 144 -15.15 0.41 7.73
CA GLY A 144 -14.34 1.62 7.65
C GLY A 144 -13.31 1.61 6.53
N TYR A 145 -13.14 0.49 5.84
CA TYR A 145 -11.98 0.29 4.98
C TYR A 145 -12.33 -0.16 3.55
N LEU A 146 -13.61 -0.30 3.26
CA LEU A 146 -14.14 -0.78 1.98
C LEU A 146 -14.98 0.29 1.30
N PRO A 147 -15.16 0.23 -0.03
CA PRO A 147 -15.88 1.25 -0.76
C PRO A 147 -17.37 1.26 -0.44
N VAL A 148 -17.95 2.49 -0.36
CA VAL A 148 -19.37 2.76 -0.23
C VAL A 148 -19.88 3.25 -1.57
N ILE A 149 -20.66 2.40 -2.27
CA ILE A 149 -21.08 2.65 -3.65
C ILE A 149 -22.62 2.69 -3.73
N ALA A 150 -23.16 3.71 -4.38
CA ALA A 150 -24.59 3.86 -4.63
C ALA A 150 -24.87 4.35 -6.05
N GLU A 151 -25.83 3.73 -6.75
CA GLU A 151 -26.39 4.26 -7.98
C GLU A 151 -27.35 5.41 -7.62
N ILE A 152 -27.17 6.58 -8.22
CA ILE A 152 -27.89 7.79 -7.83
C ILE A 152 -28.66 8.48 -8.97
N SER A 153 -28.68 7.94 -10.19
CA SER A 153 -29.24 8.57 -11.39
C SER A 153 -30.71 9.02 -11.22
N SER A 154 -31.53 8.18 -10.57
CA SER A 154 -32.95 8.45 -10.36
C SER A 154 -33.25 9.45 -9.24
N PHE A 155 -32.23 9.79 -8.43
CA PHE A 155 -32.38 10.72 -7.30
C PHE A 155 -31.99 12.15 -7.67
N LEU A 156 -31.39 12.35 -8.87
CA LEU A 156 -30.86 13.65 -9.28
C LEU A 156 -31.93 14.52 -9.93
N LYS A 157 -31.86 15.79 -9.62
CA LYS A 157 -32.57 16.87 -10.29
C LYS A 157 -31.65 17.50 -11.32
N TRP A 158 -32.12 17.59 -12.54
CA TRP A 158 -31.37 18.16 -13.65
C TRP A 158 -31.57 19.67 -13.70
N ASP A 159 -30.50 20.42 -13.96
CA ASP A 159 -30.48 21.89 -13.98
C ASP A 159 -30.77 22.57 -12.62
N GLU A 160 -30.71 21.80 -11.53
CA GLU A 160 -30.92 22.29 -10.16
C GLU A 160 -29.74 21.88 -9.28
N ASP A 161 -29.64 22.53 -8.13
CA ASP A 161 -28.74 22.11 -7.07
C ASP A 161 -29.19 20.79 -6.46
N ASN A 162 -28.23 19.86 -6.30
CA ASN A 162 -28.45 18.59 -5.64
C ASN A 162 -27.57 18.53 -4.40
N VAL A 163 -28.08 17.90 -3.36
CA VAL A 163 -27.38 17.74 -2.09
C VAL A 163 -27.08 16.28 -1.83
N ILE A 164 -25.81 15.95 -1.69
CA ILE A 164 -25.35 14.71 -1.09
C ILE A 164 -25.11 14.99 0.39
N ALA A 165 -25.76 14.25 1.29
CA ALA A 165 -25.49 14.30 2.72
C ALA A 165 -24.90 12.98 3.18
N VAL A 166 -23.88 13.03 4.05
CA VAL A 166 -23.21 11.86 4.60
C VAL A 166 -23.11 12.01 6.11
N LEU A 167 -23.68 11.05 6.84
CA LEU A 167 -23.38 10.82 8.24
C LEU A 167 -22.19 9.85 8.33
N ALA A 168 -21.15 10.23 9.06
CA ALA A 168 -20.03 9.38 9.39
C ALA A 168 -19.91 9.30 10.92
N ASP A 169 -19.91 8.07 11.47
CA ASP A 169 -19.88 7.83 12.91
C ASP A 169 -18.80 6.79 13.24
N ASN A 170 -17.73 7.23 13.89
CA ASN A 170 -16.61 6.38 14.32
C ASN A 170 -16.69 5.98 15.81
N SER A 171 -17.88 6.06 16.43
CA SER A 171 -18.10 5.55 17.78
C SER A 171 -17.83 4.06 17.85
N ASP A 172 -17.42 3.59 19.03
CA ASP A 172 -17.30 2.17 19.34
C ASP A 172 -18.59 1.41 19.02
N ASP A 173 -18.50 0.32 18.28
CA ASP A 173 -19.63 -0.54 17.97
C ASP A 173 -19.17 -2.01 17.86
N PRO A 174 -19.59 -2.90 18.77
CA PRO A 174 -19.14 -4.28 18.76
C PRO A 174 -19.80 -5.14 17.68
N THR A 175 -20.65 -4.59 16.82
CA THR A 175 -21.42 -5.34 15.83
C THR A 175 -20.78 -5.39 14.43
N TYR A 176 -19.66 -4.72 14.24
CA TYR A 176 -18.85 -4.80 12.99
C TYR A 176 -17.34 -4.62 13.30
N PRO A 177 -16.44 -5.13 12.45
CA PRO A 177 -14.99 -5.01 12.65
C PRO A 177 -14.49 -3.54 12.67
N PRO A 178 -13.50 -3.22 13.53
CA PRO A 178 -12.75 -4.09 14.44
C PRO A 178 -13.52 -4.53 15.69
N GLY A 179 -14.64 -3.89 16.02
CA GLY A 179 -15.55 -4.26 17.11
C GLY A 179 -15.04 -3.98 18.53
N LYS A 180 -13.74 -3.98 18.73
CA LYS A 180 -13.06 -3.68 19.97
C LYS A 180 -13.09 -2.18 20.25
N SER A 181 -13.34 -1.77 21.49
CA SER A 181 -13.32 -0.36 21.85
C SER A 181 -11.96 0.29 21.56
N GLN A 182 -11.97 1.51 21.02
CA GLN A 182 -10.76 2.27 20.72
C GLN A 182 -9.83 2.44 21.92
N LYS A 183 -10.37 2.55 23.13
CA LYS A 183 -9.61 2.66 24.39
C LYS A 183 -8.72 1.45 24.69
N VAL A 184 -8.91 0.34 24.01
CA VAL A 184 -8.14 -0.90 24.17
C VAL A 184 -7.57 -1.44 22.86
N LEU A 185 -7.62 -0.65 21.77
CA LEU A 185 -6.98 -0.94 20.50
C LEU A 185 -5.51 -0.50 20.48
N ASP A 186 -4.67 -1.21 19.74
CA ASP A 186 -3.28 -0.83 19.51
C ASP A 186 -3.10 0.17 18.34
N PHE A 187 -4.18 0.66 17.79
CA PHE A 187 -4.21 1.72 16.79
C PHE A 187 -5.42 2.63 17.00
N SER A 188 -5.42 3.81 16.38
CA SER A 188 -6.52 4.76 16.46
C SER A 188 -7.50 4.59 15.30
N TYR A 189 -8.79 4.76 15.58
CA TYR A 189 -9.89 4.65 14.62
C TYR A 189 -10.34 6.04 14.20
N PHE A 190 -9.55 6.68 13.33
CA PHE A 190 -9.79 8.06 12.89
C PHE A 190 -11.01 8.15 11.99
N GLY A 191 -11.97 9.02 12.33
CA GLY A 191 -13.23 9.17 11.59
C GLY A 191 -13.11 10.05 10.34
N GLY A 192 -14.18 10.07 9.55
CA GLY A 192 -14.37 10.95 8.41
C GLY A 192 -14.40 10.26 7.04
N ILE A 193 -14.57 11.05 5.98
CA ILE A 193 -14.39 10.62 4.58
C ILE A 193 -12.89 10.73 4.29
N TYR A 194 -12.13 9.72 4.66
CA TYR A 194 -10.66 9.77 4.71
C TYR A 194 -9.97 9.24 3.46
N ARG A 195 -10.73 8.82 2.44
CA ARG A 195 -10.27 8.45 1.09
C ARG A 195 -11.05 9.23 0.05
N ASP A 196 -10.70 9.07 -1.22
CA ASP A 196 -11.31 9.81 -2.33
C ASP A 196 -12.81 9.52 -2.50
N CYS A 197 -13.52 10.52 -3.03
CA CYS A 197 -14.92 10.41 -3.44
C CYS A 197 -15.04 10.73 -4.93
N TRP A 198 -15.76 9.86 -5.67
CA TRP A 198 -15.91 9.93 -7.11
C TRP A 198 -17.38 9.91 -7.52
N LEU A 199 -17.74 10.65 -8.58
CA LEU A 199 -18.95 10.45 -9.36
C LEU A 199 -18.57 9.74 -10.67
N VAL A 200 -18.91 8.46 -10.78
CA VAL A 200 -18.66 7.66 -11.98
C VAL A 200 -19.89 7.69 -12.88
N ALA A 201 -19.71 8.14 -14.11
CA ALA A 201 -20.74 8.21 -15.13
C ALA A 201 -20.42 7.26 -16.29
N HIS A 202 -21.38 6.47 -16.74
CA HIS A 202 -21.26 5.63 -17.93
C HIS A 202 -22.61 5.46 -18.64
N ASN A 203 -22.61 4.86 -19.84
CA ASN A 203 -23.83 4.58 -20.58
C ASN A 203 -24.61 3.42 -19.94
N ASN A 204 -25.82 3.15 -20.44
CA ASN A 204 -26.68 2.08 -19.93
C ASN A 204 -26.24 0.67 -20.36
N VAL A 205 -25.26 0.54 -21.24
CA VAL A 205 -24.52 -0.70 -21.49
C VAL A 205 -23.10 -0.47 -20.99
N TYR A 206 -22.65 -1.25 -20.01
CA TYR A 206 -21.42 -0.95 -19.30
C TYR A 206 -20.77 -2.17 -18.66
N ILE A 207 -19.46 -2.09 -18.47
CA ILE A 207 -18.71 -3.01 -17.63
C ILE A 207 -19.01 -2.67 -16.17
N THR A 208 -19.43 -3.65 -15.38
CA THR A 208 -19.94 -3.44 -14.03
C THR A 208 -18.82 -3.17 -13.00
N ASN A 209 -19.20 -2.84 -11.77
CA ASN A 209 -18.30 -2.78 -10.63
C ASN A 209 -18.49 -4.04 -9.76
N SER A 210 -17.39 -4.71 -9.41
CA SER A 210 -17.43 -6.00 -8.70
C SER A 210 -18.08 -5.93 -7.32
N ASN A 211 -17.84 -4.85 -6.56
CA ASN A 211 -18.40 -4.68 -5.23
C ASN A 211 -19.89 -4.27 -5.27
N TYR A 212 -20.29 -3.52 -6.30
CA TYR A 212 -21.69 -3.11 -6.46
C TYR A 212 -22.59 -4.25 -6.95
N GLU A 213 -22.15 -5.02 -7.96
CA GLU A 213 -22.93 -6.14 -8.53
C GLU A 213 -23.07 -7.31 -7.54
N ASN A 214 -22.14 -7.48 -6.61
CA ASN A 214 -22.17 -8.51 -5.58
C ASN A 214 -22.24 -9.96 -6.12
N GLU A 215 -21.62 -10.23 -7.28
CA GLU A 215 -21.54 -11.55 -7.92
C GLU A 215 -20.35 -12.35 -7.40
N ILE A 216 -20.56 -13.59 -6.96
CA ILE A 216 -19.50 -14.50 -6.50
C ILE A 216 -18.54 -14.81 -7.67
N ALA A 217 -17.25 -14.65 -7.44
CA ALA A 217 -16.19 -14.78 -8.45
C ALA A 217 -16.54 -14.04 -9.75
N GLY A 218 -17.25 -12.91 -9.64
CA GLY A 218 -17.83 -12.20 -10.79
C GLY A 218 -17.81 -10.69 -10.59
N GLY A 219 -18.67 -10.02 -11.38
CA GLY A 219 -18.73 -8.57 -11.42
C GLY A 219 -17.45 -7.93 -11.97
N GLY A 220 -17.55 -6.81 -12.69
CA GLY A 220 -16.39 -6.07 -13.20
C GLY A 220 -15.46 -6.90 -14.09
N VAL A 221 -14.18 -6.66 -13.90
CA VAL A 221 -13.09 -7.42 -14.54
C VAL A 221 -12.51 -8.43 -13.56
N PHE A 222 -12.30 -9.64 -14.04
CA PHE A 222 -11.57 -10.68 -13.32
C PHE A 222 -10.45 -11.21 -14.21
N VAL A 223 -9.21 -11.16 -13.69
CA VAL A 223 -8.02 -11.65 -14.38
C VAL A 223 -7.41 -12.79 -13.56
N SER A 224 -7.11 -13.91 -14.21
CA SER A 224 -6.38 -15.01 -13.62
C SER A 224 -5.32 -15.54 -14.58
N TYR A 225 -4.38 -16.31 -14.06
CA TYR A 225 -3.23 -16.79 -14.83
C TYR A 225 -3.08 -18.29 -14.73
N ASP A 226 -2.70 -18.91 -15.85
CA ASP A 226 -2.37 -20.33 -15.92
C ASP A 226 -1.03 -20.53 -16.64
N LYS A 227 -0.33 -21.62 -16.29
CA LYS A 227 0.90 -22.06 -16.97
C LYS A 227 1.94 -20.95 -17.14
N VAL A 228 2.14 -20.19 -16.06
CA VAL A 228 3.06 -19.06 -16.06
C VAL A 228 4.51 -19.54 -16.08
N SER A 229 5.26 -19.07 -17.08
CA SER A 229 6.69 -19.32 -17.24
C SER A 229 7.33 -18.18 -18.05
N ASP A 230 8.66 -18.14 -18.13
CA ASP A 230 9.41 -17.21 -18.98
C ASP A 230 9.18 -17.44 -20.48
N LYS A 231 8.67 -18.63 -20.88
CA LYS A 231 8.36 -18.96 -22.28
C LYS A 231 6.95 -18.54 -22.68
N SER A 232 6.00 -18.71 -21.77
CA SER A 232 4.60 -18.37 -22.03
C SER A 232 3.80 -18.25 -20.76
N ALA A 233 2.67 -17.53 -20.83
CA ALA A 233 1.63 -17.51 -19.81
C ALA A 233 0.26 -17.44 -20.48
N THR A 234 -0.75 -18.04 -19.87
CA THR A 234 -2.15 -17.87 -20.25
C THR A 234 -2.79 -16.86 -19.31
N ILE A 235 -3.32 -15.77 -19.88
CA ILE A 235 -4.09 -14.76 -19.16
C ILE A 235 -5.56 -15.05 -19.44
N ASN A 236 -6.32 -15.37 -18.39
CA ASN A 236 -7.76 -15.62 -18.49
C ASN A 236 -8.50 -14.36 -18.02
N LEU A 237 -9.40 -13.88 -18.88
CA LEU A 237 -10.22 -12.70 -18.65
C LEU A 237 -11.69 -13.13 -18.52
N LYS A 238 -12.36 -12.59 -17.51
CA LYS A 238 -13.81 -12.70 -17.32
C LYS A 238 -14.36 -11.30 -17.08
N LEU A 239 -15.14 -10.81 -18.01
CA LEU A 239 -15.68 -9.44 -18.00
C LEU A 239 -17.20 -9.48 -17.86
N HIS A 240 -17.74 -8.86 -16.83
CA HIS A 240 -19.17 -8.74 -16.60
C HIS A 240 -19.70 -7.44 -17.20
N ILE A 241 -20.68 -7.55 -18.13
CA ILE A 241 -21.27 -6.43 -18.84
C ILE A 241 -22.79 -6.46 -18.64
N ARG A 242 -23.34 -5.30 -18.31
CA ARG A 242 -24.78 -5.10 -18.07
C ARG A 242 -25.41 -4.23 -19.15
N ASN A 243 -26.63 -4.56 -19.52
CA ASN A 243 -27.51 -3.79 -20.39
C ASN A 243 -28.76 -3.35 -19.62
N ASP A 244 -28.81 -2.10 -19.22
CA ASP A 244 -29.98 -1.49 -18.54
C ASP A 244 -30.96 -0.81 -19.52
N LEU A 245 -30.79 -1.03 -20.84
CA LEU A 245 -31.73 -0.57 -21.84
C LEU A 245 -32.96 -1.48 -21.90
N PRO A 246 -34.16 -0.96 -22.28
CA PRO A 246 -35.36 -1.75 -22.50
C PRO A 246 -35.35 -2.55 -23.82
N ILE A 247 -34.24 -2.59 -24.51
CA ILE A 247 -34.03 -3.30 -25.78
C ILE A 247 -32.76 -4.16 -25.69
N ASP A 248 -32.68 -5.21 -26.49
CA ASP A 248 -31.49 -6.03 -26.62
C ASP A 248 -30.33 -5.22 -27.18
N PHE A 249 -29.14 -5.43 -26.65
CA PHE A 249 -27.92 -4.85 -27.16
C PHE A 249 -27.12 -5.87 -27.99
N LYS A 250 -26.64 -5.43 -29.16
CA LYS A 250 -25.68 -6.18 -29.98
C LYS A 250 -24.48 -5.31 -30.26
N GLY A 251 -23.30 -5.91 -30.19
CA GLY A 251 -22.04 -5.18 -30.38
C GLY A 251 -20.83 -6.11 -30.31
N LYS A 252 -19.72 -5.54 -29.92
CA LYS A 252 -18.46 -6.27 -29.71
C LYS A 252 -17.68 -5.71 -28.53
N ILE A 253 -16.78 -6.55 -28.00
CA ILE A 253 -15.76 -6.13 -27.04
C ILE A 253 -14.41 -6.22 -27.75
N GLU A 254 -13.64 -5.16 -27.65
CA GLU A 254 -12.23 -5.14 -28.07
C GLU A 254 -11.34 -5.23 -26.84
N TYR A 255 -10.38 -6.16 -26.87
CA TYR A 255 -9.31 -6.28 -25.89
C TYR A 255 -7.99 -5.90 -26.55
N GLU A 256 -7.21 -5.11 -25.87
CA GLU A 256 -5.87 -4.70 -26.29
C GLU A 256 -4.94 -4.79 -25.08
N LEU A 257 -3.91 -5.61 -25.16
CA LEU A 257 -2.89 -5.76 -24.13
C LEU A 257 -1.63 -5.03 -24.57
N ILE A 258 -1.18 -4.08 -23.75
CA ILE A 258 -0.03 -3.21 -23.99
C ILE A 258 1.01 -3.49 -22.91
N ASP A 259 2.26 -3.66 -23.29
CA ASP A 259 3.37 -3.84 -22.34
C ASP A 259 3.84 -2.50 -21.74
N ASP A 260 4.76 -2.56 -20.78
CA ASP A 260 5.35 -1.42 -20.08
C ASP A 260 6.19 -0.48 -20.99
N ASN A 261 6.50 -0.88 -22.24
CA ASN A 261 7.12 -0.04 -23.26
C ASN A 261 6.09 0.63 -24.18
N GLY A 262 4.80 0.42 -23.95
CA GLY A 262 3.73 0.92 -24.82
C GLY A 262 3.50 0.10 -26.08
N VAL A 263 4.07 -1.11 -26.17
CA VAL A 263 3.90 -2.00 -27.33
C VAL A 263 2.64 -2.83 -27.17
N VAL A 264 1.78 -2.83 -28.19
CA VAL A 264 0.60 -3.71 -28.23
C VAL A 264 1.06 -5.15 -28.50
N VAL A 265 0.90 -6.01 -27.50
CA VAL A 265 1.33 -7.42 -27.54
C VAL A 265 0.21 -8.39 -27.88
N HIS A 266 -1.05 -7.96 -27.75
CA HIS A 266 -2.22 -8.74 -28.14
C HIS A 266 -3.41 -7.84 -28.43
N THR A 267 -4.20 -8.23 -29.45
CA THR A 267 -5.52 -7.66 -29.74
C THR A 267 -6.52 -8.77 -30.05
N SER A 268 -7.75 -8.61 -29.60
CA SER A 268 -8.86 -9.49 -29.96
C SER A 268 -10.19 -8.80 -29.91
N ASN A 269 -11.16 -9.36 -30.64
CA ASN A 269 -12.52 -8.86 -30.74
C ASN A 269 -13.50 -10.01 -30.53
N LEU A 270 -14.45 -9.84 -29.62
CA LEU A 270 -15.51 -10.81 -29.34
C LEU A 270 -16.87 -10.19 -29.62
N LYS A 271 -17.76 -10.95 -30.26
CA LYS A 271 -19.17 -10.56 -30.40
C LYS A 271 -19.82 -10.48 -29.03
N LEU A 272 -20.69 -9.49 -28.84
CA LEU A 272 -21.43 -9.26 -27.63
C LEU A 272 -22.93 -9.15 -27.93
N GLY A 273 -23.74 -9.98 -27.28
CA GLY A 273 -25.19 -9.86 -27.26
C GLY A 273 -25.68 -9.90 -25.82
N ILE A 274 -26.51 -8.92 -25.43
CA ILE A 274 -27.05 -8.84 -24.07
C ILE A 274 -28.56 -8.54 -24.19
N SER A 275 -29.39 -9.40 -23.64
CA SER A 275 -30.84 -9.17 -23.57
C SER A 275 -31.14 -7.89 -22.79
N LYS A 276 -32.28 -7.28 -23.08
CA LYS A 276 -32.79 -6.12 -22.36
C LYS A 276 -32.80 -6.36 -20.85
N LEU A 277 -32.42 -5.35 -20.08
CA LEU A 277 -32.42 -5.34 -18.61
C LEU A 277 -31.68 -6.56 -17.99
N ASN A 278 -30.62 -7.03 -18.65
CA ASN A 278 -29.90 -8.22 -18.23
C ASN A 278 -28.37 -7.99 -18.28
N ALA A 279 -27.61 -8.97 -17.79
CA ALA A 279 -26.15 -8.95 -17.84
C ALA A 279 -25.61 -10.24 -18.46
N THR A 280 -24.35 -10.20 -18.88
CA THR A 280 -23.65 -11.38 -19.44
C THR A 280 -22.16 -11.34 -19.10
N TYR A 281 -21.49 -12.47 -19.26
CA TYR A 281 -20.05 -12.57 -19.16
C TYR A 281 -19.40 -12.75 -20.53
N SER A 282 -18.43 -11.91 -20.84
CA SER A 282 -17.46 -12.17 -21.90
C SER A 282 -16.24 -12.87 -21.30
N LYS A 283 -15.79 -13.98 -21.90
CA LYS A 283 -14.62 -14.74 -21.46
C LYS A 283 -13.60 -14.78 -22.59
N GLN A 284 -12.34 -14.52 -22.27
CA GLN A 284 -11.23 -14.55 -23.21
C GLN A 284 -10.00 -15.17 -22.55
N SER A 285 -9.29 -16.04 -23.27
CA SER A 285 -7.96 -16.53 -22.89
C SER A 285 -6.94 -16.01 -23.87
N ILE A 286 -5.86 -15.42 -23.37
CA ILE A 286 -4.77 -14.87 -24.15
C ILE A 286 -3.52 -15.69 -23.87
N LEU A 287 -2.95 -16.32 -24.88
CA LEU A 287 -1.63 -16.94 -24.77
C LEU A 287 -0.56 -15.89 -25.09
N LEU A 288 0.13 -15.45 -24.06
CA LEU A 288 1.24 -14.50 -24.16
C LEU A 288 2.56 -15.27 -24.25
N LYS A 289 3.31 -15.07 -25.33
CA LYS A 289 4.63 -15.67 -25.52
C LYS A 289 5.71 -14.75 -24.96
N SER A 290 6.72 -15.33 -24.30
CA SER A 290 7.84 -14.62 -23.69
C SER A 290 7.39 -13.43 -22.83
N PRO A 291 6.48 -13.65 -21.85
CA PRO A 291 5.93 -12.56 -21.05
C PRO A 291 7.01 -11.90 -20.20
N LYS A 292 6.90 -10.58 -20.00
CA LYS A 292 7.60 -9.89 -18.94
C LYS A 292 6.86 -10.19 -17.63
N LEU A 293 7.47 -11.01 -16.78
CA LEU A 293 6.83 -11.45 -15.55
C LEU A 293 7.02 -10.44 -14.43
N TRP A 294 5.98 -10.26 -13.63
CA TRP A 294 6.04 -9.41 -12.44
C TRP A 294 6.71 -10.16 -11.28
N SER A 295 7.62 -9.49 -10.59
CA SER A 295 8.21 -9.90 -9.30
C SER A 295 8.67 -8.66 -8.53
N PRO A 296 9.04 -8.77 -7.24
CA PRO A 296 9.61 -7.64 -6.50
C PRO A 296 10.85 -7.01 -7.15
N GLU A 297 11.65 -7.80 -7.85
CA GLU A 297 12.86 -7.36 -8.54
C GLU A 297 12.63 -6.86 -9.97
N SER A 298 11.44 -7.16 -10.52
CA SER A 298 11.07 -6.82 -11.91
C SER A 298 9.56 -6.59 -11.99
N PRO A 299 9.04 -5.46 -11.52
CA PRO A 299 7.60 -5.22 -11.40
C PRO A 299 6.96 -4.81 -12.74
N HIS A 300 7.09 -5.66 -13.76
CA HIS A 300 6.53 -5.40 -15.08
C HIS A 300 5.00 -5.45 -15.07
N LEU A 301 4.37 -4.39 -15.57
CA LEU A 301 2.92 -4.26 -15.65
C LEU A 301 2.47 -4.13 -17.10
N TYR A 302 1.34 -4.76 -17.39
CA TYR A 302 0.61 -4.61 -18.65
C TYR A 302 -0.63 -3.76 -18.45
N HIS A 303 -1.02 -3.03 -19.49
CA HIS A 303 -2.26 -2.29 -19.57
C HIS A 303 -3.25 -3.08 -20.44
N LEU A 304 -4.30 -3.60 -19.82
CA LEU A 304 -5.39 -4.28 -20.51
C LEU A 304 -6.51 -3.27 -20.79
N ASN A 305 -6.57 -2.76 -21.99
CA ASN A 305 -7.65 -1.90 -22.47
C ASN A 305 -8.85 -2.76 -22.91
N MET A 306 -10.02 -2.43 -22.43
CA MET A 306 -11.29 -3.06 -22.77
C MET A 306 -12.23 -2.02 -23.32
N ARG A 307 -12.81 -2.25 -24.51
CA ARG A 307 -13.73 -1.31 -25.16
C ARG A 307 -14.97 -2.04 -25.64
N VAL A 308 -16.13 -1.62 -25.14
CA VAL A 308 -17.44 -2.09 -25.61
C VAL A 308 -17.91 -1.16 -26.74
N LYS A 309 -18.21 -1.73 -27.91
CA LYS A 309 -18.68 -1.00 -29.09
C LYS A 309 -20.02 -1.56 -29.58
N ASP A 310 -20.87 -0.72 -30.14
CA ASP A 310 -22.07 -1.15 -30.86
C ASP A 310 -21.74 -1.71 -32.27
N MET A 311 -22.75 -2.16 -32.98
CA MET A 311 -22.58 -2.72 -34.34
C MET A 311 -22.09 -1.71 -35.36
N ASN A 312 -22.24 -0.40 -35.11
CA ASN A 312 -21.72 0.68 -35.97
C ASN A 312 -20.29 1.10 -35.61
N GLY A 313 -19.70 0.45 -34.59
CA GLY A 313 -18.35 0.76 -34.12
C GLY A 313 -18.29 1.94 -33.13
N LYS A 314 -19.42 2.51 -32.72
CA LYS A 314 -19.47 3.56 -31.71
C LYS A 314 -19.04 2.99 -30.36
N LEU A 315 -18.14 3.71 -29.71
CA LEU A 315 -17.63 3.35 -28.41
C LEU A 315 -18.69 3.66 -27.33
N ILE A 316 -19.10 2.63 -26.60
CA ILE A 316 -20.17 2.69 -25.60
C ILE A 316 -19.61 2.80 -24.19
N ASP A 317 -18.68 1.91 -23.82
CA ASP A 317 -18.03 1.88 -22.52
C ASP A 317 -16.63 1.30 -22.62
N GLY A 318 -15.82 1.48 -21.60
CA GLY A 318 -14.52 0.86 -21.49
C GLY A 318 -13.61 1.56 -20.49
N TYR A 319 -12.63 0.82 -20.06
CA TYR A 319 -11.54 1.32 -19.21
C TYR A 319 -10.31 0.43 -19.32
N MET A 320 -9.22 0.85 -18.72
CA MET A 320 -7.98 0.09 -18.62
C MET A 320 -7.90 -0.58 -17.24
N GLN A 321 -7.49 -1.85 -17.23
CA GLN A 321 -7.06 -2.58 -16.03
C GLN A 321 -5.56 -2.78 -16.10
N ARG A 322 -4.84 -2.38 -15.07
CA ARG A 322 -3.41 -2.69 -14.92
C ARG A 322 -3.26 -4.10 -14.36
N ILE A 323 -2.38 -4.91 -14.94
CA ILE A 323 -2.15 -6.30 -14.55
C ILE A 323 -0.67 -6.64 -14.56
N GLY A 324 -0.22 -7.57 -13.69
CA GLY A 324 1.12 -8.12 -13.72
C GLY A 324 1.06 -9.64 -13.82
N VAL A 325 1.66 -10.17 -14.88
CA VAL A 325 1.65 -11.63 -15.15
C VAL A 325 2.62 -12.32 -14.21
N ARG A 326 2.11 -13.20 -13.36
CA ARG A 326 2.90 -13.88 -12.34
C ARG A 326 2.29 -15.18 -11.86
N SER A 327 3.11 -16.03 -11.23
CA SER A 327 2.66 -17.11 -10.34
C SER A 327 3.37 -17.01 -8.99
N ILE A 328 2.63 -17.31 -7.91
CA ILE A 328 3.16 -17.40 -6.55
C ILE A 328 2.67 -18.71 -5.97
N GLU A 329 3.60 -19.53 -5.50
CA GLU A 329 3.30 -20.85 -4.93
C GLU A 329 4.03 -21.01 -3.60
N PHE A 330 3.31 -21.52 -2.59
CA PHE A 330 3.82 -21.79 -1.26
C PHE A 330 3.95 -23.32 -1.11
N LYS A 331 5.21 -23.79 -1.19
CA LYS A 331 5.51 -25.25 -1.26
C LYS A 331 6.06 -25.80 0.06
N GLN A 332 5.38 -25.49 1.13
CA GLN A 332 5.65 -25.99 2.48
C GLN A 332 7.15 -25.89 2.83
N THR A 333 7.82 -27.02 3.10
CA THR A 333 9.26 -27.10 3.43
C THR A 333 10.18 -26.61 2.30
N ASP A 334 9.72 -26.62 1.06
CA ASP A 334 10.48 -26.10 -0.09
C ASP A 334 10.32 -24.59 -0.27
N GLY A 335 9.45 -23.97 0.52
CA GLY A 335 9.32 -22.51 0.65
C GLY A 335 8.55 -21.83 -0.47
N LEU A 336 8.92 -20.57 -0.73
CA LEU A 336 8.27 -19.72 -1.72
C LEU A 336 8.83 -19.97 -3.12
N TRP A 337 7.92 -20.05 -4.11
CA TRP A 337 8.23 -20.09 -5.53
C TRP A 337 7.56 -18.92 -6.25
N ILE A 338 8.29 -18.22 -7.08
CA ILE A 338 7.78 -17.11 -7.91
C ILE A 338 8.08 -17.43 -9.36
N ASN A 339 7.06 -17.32 -10.21
CA ASN A 339 7.19 -17.54 -11.66
C ASN A 339 7.81 -18.91 -12.00
N GLY A 340 7.39 -19.94 -11.29
CA GLY A 340 7.84 -21.33 -11.48
C GLY A 340 9.28 -21.61 -11.01
N LYS A 341 9.91 -20.69 -10.29
CA LYS A 341 11.28 -20.84 -9.78
C LYS A 341 11.32 -20.68 -8.26
N PRO A 342 12.19 -21.46 -7.56
CA PRO A 342 12.39 -21.28 -6.12
C PRO A 342 12.87 -19.86 -5.83
N TYR A 343 12.20 -19.16 -4.94
CA TYR A 343 12.67 -17.86 -4.47
C TYR A 343 13.74 -18.06 -3.39
N LYS A 344 14.97 -17.65 -3.67
CA LYS A 344 16.14 -18.00 -2.84
C LYS A 344 16.33 -17.09 -1.64
N ASP A 345 15.80 -15.87 -1.69
CA ASP A 345 15.93 -14.87 -0.65
C ASP A 345 14.75 -14.93 0.34
N LYS A 346 14.82 -14.16 1.41
CA LYS A 346 13.71 -13.97 2.35
C LYS A 346 12.85 -12.79 1.92
N ILE A 347 11.54 -12.94 2.10
CA ILE A 347 10.59 -11.83 1.94
C ILE A 347 10.54 -11.05 3.25
N ILE A 348 11.40 -10.06 3.36
CA ILE A 348 11.48 -9.18 4.53
C ILE A 348 10.65 -7.92 4.28
N GLY A 349 9.84 -7.53 5.26
CA GLY A 349 8.99 -6.37 5.17
C GLY A 349 8.63 -5.76 6.51
N VAL A 350 7.55 -4.99 6.49
CA VAL A 350 7.05 -4.24 7.63
C VAL A 350 5.53 -4.33 7.74
N ASN A 351 5.02 -4.10 8.94
CA ASN A 351 3.63 -3.77 9.17
C ASN A 351 3.40 -2.27 8.98
N ARG A 352 2.21 -1.87 8.56
CA ARG A 352 1.85 -0.47 8.34
C ARG A 352 0.48 -0.13 8.90
N HIS A 353 0.45 0.75 9.89
CA HIS A 353 -0.70 1.62 10.12
C HIS A 353 -0.56 2.84 9.20
N GLN A 354 -1.65 3.25 8.55
CA GLN A 354 -1.57 4.31 7.54
C GLN A 354 -1.59 5.72 8.11
N ASP A 355 -1.90 5.88 9.42
CA ASP A 355 -1.96 7.18 10.05
C ASP A 355 -0.67 7.99 9.87
N TYR A 356 -0.84 9.27 9.64
CA TYR A 356 0.23 10.24 9.47
C TYR A 356 0.09 11.34 10.52
N ALA A 357 1.21 11.85 10.99
CA ALA A 357 1.21 12.94 11.95
C ALA A 357 0.22 14.05 11.54
N ILE A 358 -0.59 14.53 12.48
CA ILE A 358 -1.55 15.61 12.36
C ILE A 358 -2.85 15.22 11.63
N ILE A 359 -2.79 14.52 10.49
CA ILE A 359 -3.96 14.27 9.62
C ILE A 359 -4.62 12.90 9.82
N GLY A 360 -4.07 12.06 10.71
CA GLY A 360 -4.59 10.71 10.93
C GLY A 360 -4.60 9.89 9.64
N ASN A 361 -5.71 9.22 9.34
CA ASN A 361 -5.83 8.33 8.17
C ASN A 361 -6.11 9.04 6.84
N ALA A 362 -6.30 10.38 6.85
CA ALA A 362 -6.69 11.14 5.66
C ALA A 362 -5.49 11.48 4.74
N LEU A 363 -4.77 10.46 4.29
CA LEU A 363 -3.60 10.62 3.43
C LEU A 363 -4.00 10.83 1.97
N PRO A 364 -3.42 11.82 1.27
CA PRO A 364 -3.58 11.91 -0.18
C PRO A 364 -2.80 10.79 -0.90
N ASN A 365 -3.24 10.44 -2.11
CA ASN A 365 -2.66 9.36 -2.93
C ASN A 365 -1.14 9.47 -3.11
N SER A 366 -0.63 10.69 -3.24
CA SER A 366 0.82 10.94 -3.34
C SER A 366 1.60 10.52 -2.09
N LEU A 367 1.03 10.63 -0.88
CA LEU A 367 1.65 10.12 0.34
C LEU A 367 1.56 8.60 0.44
N GLN A 368 0.47 7.99 -0.03
CA GLN A 368 0.34 6.54 -0.14
C GLN A 368 1.48 5.96 -1.00
N TRP A 369 1.69 6.53 -2.18
CA TRP A 369 2.78 6.11 -3.08
C TRP A 369 4.16 6.32 -2.47
N ARG A 370 4.38 7.46 -1.78
CA ARG A 370 5.66 7.75 -1.12
C ARG A 370 5.97 6.81 0.04
N ASP A 371 4.97 6.32 0.78
CA ASP A 371 5.14 5.31 1.82
C ASP A 371 5.64 3.99 1.20
N ALA A 372 4.98 3.50 0.13
CA ALA A 372 5.40 2.30 -0.60
C ALA A 372 6.83 2.44 -1.16
N LYS A 373 7.14 3.60 -1.74
CA LYS A 373 8.50 3.90 -2.23
C LYS A 373 9.54 3.87 -1.12
N LYS A 374 9.25 4.45 0.05
CA LYS A 374 10.18 4.42 1.19
C LYS A 374 10.47 3.00 1.66
N PHE A 375 9.47 2.11 1.63
CA PHE A 375 9.68 0.69 1.96
C PHE A 375 10.60 0.03 0.94
N ARG A 376 10.37 0.23 -0.34
CA ARG A 376 11.24 -0.31 -1.40
C ARG A 376 12.64 0.30 -1.37
N ASP A 377 12.76 1.60 -1.10
CA ASP A 377 14.06 2.28 -0.92
C ASP A 377 14.85 1.68 0.24
N ALA A 378 14.18 1.23 1.30
CA ALA A 378 14.78 0.50 2.41
C ALA A 378 15.07 -0.98 2.10
N GLY A 379 14.79 -1.47 0.89
CA GLY A 379 15.00 -2.86 0.49
C GLY A 379 13.91 -3.84 0.94
N LEU A 380 12.81 -3.33 1.51
CA LEU A 380 11.69 -4.16 1.98
C LEU A 380 10.87 -4.67 0.79
N LYS A 381 10.36 -5.90 0.89
CA LYS A 381 9.69 -6.61 -0.21
C LYS A 381 8.24 -6.93 0.05
N VAL A 382 7.76 -6.77 1.28
CA VAL A 382 6.37 -7.00 1.66
C VAL A 382 5.90 -5.98 2.67
N VAL A 383 4.63 -5.63 2.59
CA VAL A 383 3.92 -4.84 3.60
C VAL A 383 2.68 -5.60 4.05
N ARG A 384 2.40 -5.57 5.34
CA ARG A 384 1.16 -6.04 5.95
C ARG A 384 0.43 -4.86 6.59
N THR A 385 -0.88 -4.84 6.49
CA THR A 385 -1.75 -3.87 7.18
C THR A 385 -2.74 -4.61 8.06
N HIS A 386 -3.31 -3.93 9.06
CA HIS A 386 -4.35 -4.50 9.93
C HIS A 386 -5.78 -4.31 9.39
N TYR A 387 -5.91 -3.90 8.16
CA TYR A 387 -7.19 -3.59 7.51
C TYR A 387 -6.99 -3.48 6.00
N VAL A 388 -8.11 -3.46 5.28
CA VAL A 388 -8.12 -3.40 3.81
C VAL A 388 -7.35 -2.17 3.31
N ILE A 389 -6.41 -2.43 2.44
CA ILE A 389 -5.41 -1.48 1.96
C ILE A 389 -6.07 -0.36 1.12
N ASP A 390 -5.49 0.84 1.20
CA ASP A 390 -5.87 1.97 0.36
C ASP A 390 -5.60 1.68 -1.12
N PRO A 391 -6.54 1.99 -2.05
CA PRO A 391 -6.35 1.72 -3.48
C PRO A 391 -5.07 2.32 -4.06
N ALA A 392 -4.75 3.57 -3.72
CA ALA A 392 -3.53 4.23 -4.22
C ALA A 392 -2.25 3.59 -3.68
N PHE A 393 -2.30 3.02 -2.47
CA PHE A 393 -1.17 2.28 -1.92
C PHE A 393 -1.00 0.92 -2.63
N MET A 394 -2.09 0.21 -2.96
CA MET A 394 -2.03 -1.01 -3.77
C MET A 394 -1.50 -0.74 -5.18
N ASP A 395 -1.95 0.35 -5.81
CA ASP A 395 -1.43 0.79 -7.10
C ASP A 395 0.10 1.03 -7.03
N ALA A 396 0.58 1.65 -5.95
CA ALA A 396 2.01 1.86 -5.71
C ALA A 396 2.76 0.54 -5.46
N CYS A 397 2.17 -0.42 -4.74
CA CYS A 397 2.74 -1.75 -4.52
C CYS A 397 2.95 -2.48 -5.85
N ASP A 398 1.97 -2.42 -6.76
CA ASP A 398 2.08 -3.00 -8.10
C ASP A 398 3.24 -2.40 -8.90
N GLU A 399 3.37 -1.07 -8.90
CA GLU A 399 4.40 -0.33 -9.64
C GLU A 399 5.80 -0.56 -9.10
N LEU A 400 5.94 -0.61 -7.79
CA LEU A 400 7.23 -0.60 -7.12
C LEU A 400 7.75 -2.01 -6.77
N GLY A 401 6.96 -3.06 -7.05
CA GLY A 401 7.35 -4.43 -6.71
C GLY A 401 7.32 -4.72 -5.21
N LEU A 402 6.32 -4.20 -4.50
CA LEU A 402 6.11 -4.45 -3.09
C LEU A 402 4.94 -5.43 -2.92
N PHE A 403 5.19 -6.62 -2.38
CA PHE A 403 4.10 -7.51 -2.03
C PHE A 403 3.20 -6.91 -0.96
N ALA A 404 1.90 -7.13 -1.08
CA ALA A 404 0.89 -6.71 -0.12
C ALA A 404 0.18 -7.92 0.48
N LEU A 405 0.26 -8.07 1.78
CA LEU A 405 -0.55 -8.99 2.56
C LEU A 405 -1.83 -8.25 2.93
N VAL A 406 -2.97 -8.78 2.49
CA VAL A 406 -4.26 -8.11 2.64
C VAL A 406 -5.11 -8.82 3.68
N GLU A 407 -5.57 -8.07 4.67
CA GLU A 407 -6.32 -8.60 5.80
C GLU A 407 -7.62 -7.84 6.06
N VAL A 408 -8.58 -8.50 6.70
CA VAL A 408 -9.79 -7.87 7.23
C VAL A 408 -9.50 -7.18 8.57
N PRO A 409 -10.18 -6.07 8.90
CA PRO A 409 -9.97 -5.40 10.16
C PRO A 409 -10.43 -6.26 11.34
N GLY A 410 -9.61 -6.33 12.39
CA GLY A 410 -9.95 -7.03 13.64
C GLY A 410 -8.71 -7.42 14.44
N TRP A 411 -8.75 -7.24 15.76
CA TRP A 411 -7.65 -7.55 16.65
C TRP A 411 -8.14 -7.88 18.06
N GLN A 412 -7.82 -9.10 18.52
CA GLN A 412 -8.11 -9.59 19.86
C GLN A 412 -9.58 -9.37 20.30
N PHE A 413 -10.53 -9.52 19.37
CA PHE A 413 -11.94 -9.34 19.64
C PHE A 413 -12.80 -10.28 18.79
N TRP A 414 -13.72 -10.98 19.44
CA TRP A 414 -14.74 -11.80 18.82
C TRP A 414 -16.09 -11.51 19.44
N ASN A 415 -17.09 -11.20 18.61
CA ASN A 415 -18.48 -11.08 19.02
C ASN A 415 -19.28 -12.28 18.53
N LYS A 416 -19.97 -12.99 19.45
CA LYS A 416 -20.81 -14.15 19.12
C LYS A 416 -22.12 -13.82 18.40
N ALA A 417 -22.49 -12.52 18.32
CA ALA A 417 -23.70 -12.10 17.61
C ALA A 417 -23.60 -12.43 16.10
N PRO A 418 -24.61 -13.08 15.50
CA PRO A 418 -24.57 -13.46 14.08
C PRO A 418 -24.24 -12.31 13.13
N ILE A 419 -24.77 -11.12 13.40
CA ILE A 419 -24.56 -9.92 12.59
C ILE A 419 -23.07 -9.52 12.49
N PHE A 420 -22.25 -9.78 13.52
CA PHE A 420 -20.82 -9.51 13.49
C PHE A 420 -20.13 -10.42 12.47
N GLN A 421 -20.41 -11.73 12.51
CA GLN A 421 -19.87 -12.69 11.56
C GLN A 421 -20.34 -12.43 10.12
N GLU A 422 -21.62 -12.10 9.92
CA GLU A 422 -22.17 -11.73 8.61
C GLU A 422 -21.44 -10.54 8.00
N ARG A 423 -21.16 -9.51 8.80
CA ARG A 423 -20.42 -8.32 8.35
C ARG A 423 -18.98 -8.64 8.01
N ILE A 424 -18.27 -9.45 8.82
CA ILE A 424 -16.92 -9.90 8.49
C ILE A 424 -16.92 -10.69 7.18
N PHE A 425 -17.84 -11.61 6.98
CA PHE A 425 -17.94 -12.39 5.75
C PHE A 425 -18.23 -11.52 4.53
N SER A 426 -19.04 -10.48 4.69
CA SER A 426 -19.24 -9.45 3.66
C SER A 426 -17.93 -8.69 3.38
N ASP A 427 -17.19 -8.32 4.41
CA ASP A 427 -15.92 -7.60 4.27
C ASP A 427 -14.87 -8.47 3.56
N ILE A 428 -14.77 -9.77 3.87
CA ILE A 428 -13.88 -10.71 3.15
C ILE A 428 -14.22 -10.75 1.66
N ARG A 429 -15.51 -10.91 1.30
CA ARG A 429 -15.94 -10.90 -0.11
C ARG A 429 -15.53 -9.64 -0.84
N ASN A 430 -15.83 -8.49 -0.23
CA ASN A 430 -15.54 -7.19 -0.82
C ASN A 430 -14.03 -6.93 -0.91
N MET A 431 -13.25 -7.34 0.09
CA MET A 431 -11.79 -7.27 0.08
C MET A 431 -11.18 -8.06 -1.08
N VAL A 432 -11.64 -9.30 -1.31
CA VAL A 432 -11.17 -10.10 -2.45
C VAL A 432 -11.52 -9.41 -3.77
N ARG A 433 -12.74 -8.89 -3.91
CA ARG A 433 -13.22 -8.26 -5.16
C ARG A 433 -12.43 -7.03 -5.56
N ILE A 434 -12.02 -6.18 -4.59
CA ILE A 434 -11.26 -4.97 -4.92
C ILE A 434 -9.78 -5.25 -5.20
N HIS A 435 -9.22 -6.32 -4.61
CA HIS A 435 -7.77 -6.56 -4.71
C HIS A 435 -7.37 -7.72 -5.63
N ARG A 436 -8.30 -8.53 -6.11
CA ARG A 436 -8.02 -9.77 -6.86
C ARG A 436 -7.21 -9.61 -8.15
N ASN A 437 -7.16 -8.42 -8.74
CA ASN A 437 -6.42 -8.15 -9.99
C ASN A 437 -5.04 -7.51 -9.76
N HIS A 438 -4.69 -7.16 -8.51
CA HIS A 438 -3.40 -6.54 -8.21
C HIS A 438 -2.26 -7.54 -8.28
N ALA A 439 -1.19 -7.17 -8.99
CA ALA A 439 0.00 -7.98 -9.13
C ALA A 439 0.76 -8.16 -7.80
N SER A 440 0.69 -7.15 -6.95
CA SER A 440 1.33 -7.11 -5.64
C SER A 440 0.66 -7.98 -4.57
N LEU A 441 -0.56 -8.45 -4.79
CA LEU A 441 -1.23 -9.33 -3.84
C LEU A 441 -0.37 -10.55 -3.54
N PHE A 442 0.00 -10.76 -2.26
CA PHE A 442 0.85 -11.87 -1.83
C PHE A 442 0.02 -13.07 -1.39
N PHE A 443 -0.78 -12.90 -0.35
CA PHE A 443 -1.80 -13.84 0.11
C PHE A 443 -2.83 -13.11 0.97
N TRP A 444 -3.93 -13.80 1.32
CA TRP A 444 -5.03 -13.25 2.08
C TRP A 444 -4.96 -13.65 3.56
N GLU A 445 -5.26 -12.71 4.44
CA GLU A 445 -5.55 -12.96 5.86
C GLU A 445 -7.03 -12.67 6.11
N PRO A 446 -7.93 -13.65 5.89
CA PRO A 446 -9.37 -13.44 6.01
C PRO A 446 -9.89 -13.60 7.43
N VAL A 447 -9.01 -13.86 8.40
CA VAL A 447 -9.35 -14.03 9.82
C VAL A 447 -8.89 -12.83 10.63
N LEU A 448 -9.37 -12.74 11.87
CA LEU A 448 -9.08 -11.63 12.77
C LEU A 448 -7.76 -11.86 13.50
N ASN A 449 -6.88 -10.90 13.42
CA ASN A 449 -5.56 -10.95 14.05
C ASN A 449 -5.62 -11.24 15.56
N GLU A 450 -4.80 -12.19 16.06
CA GLU A 450 -4.67 -12.56 17.47
C GLU A 450 -6.01 -12.79 18.20
N THR A 451 -6.98 -13.35 17.51
CA THR A 451 -8.35 -13.47 18.01
C THR A 451 -8.75 -14.92 18.22
N ASN A 452 -9.35 -15.22 19.38
CA ASN A 452 -9.95 -16.52 19.66
C ASN A 452 -11.34 -16.60 19.02
N TYR A 453 -11.41 -17.00 17.77
CA TYR A 453 -12.64 -17.27 17.02
C TYR A 453 -12.89 -18.79 16.90
N PRO A 454 -14.13 -19.26 16.67
CA PRO A 454 -14.40 -20.68 16.49
C PRO A 454 -13.91 -21.22 15.14
N ALA A 455 -13.54 -22.50 15.08
CA ALA A 455 -13.09 -23.17 13.84
C ALA A 455 -14.10 -23.06 12.69
N SER A 456 -15.40 -22.99 12.98
CA SER A 456 -16.44 -22.77 11.96
C SER A 456 -16.32 -21.41 11.27
N PHE A 457 -15.91 -20.38 11.98
CA PHE A 457 -15.61 -19.07 11.39
C PHE A 457 -14.36 -19.13 10.51
N ALA A 458 -13.27 -19.75 11.01
CA ALA A 458 -12.04 -19.90 10.24
C ALA A 458 -12.30 -20.66 8.92
N LYS A 459 -13.09 -21.76 8.98
CA LYS A 459 -13.51 -22.47 7.77
C LYS A 459 -14.28 -21.59 6.81
N GLY A 460 -15.31 -20.90 7.30
CA GLY A 460 -16.14 -20.00 6.46
C GLY A 460 -15.35 -18.87 5.81
N ALA A 461 -14.41 -18.27 6.54
CA ALA A 461 -13.51 -17.23 6.03
C ALA A 461 -12.61 -17.75 4.90
N SER A 462 -12.00 -18.92 5.07
CA SER A 462 -11.22 -19.59 4.01
C SER A 462 -12.08 -19.96 2.79
N ASP A 463 -13.27 -20.53 3.01
CA ASP A 463 -14.18 -20.91 1.93
C ASP A 463 -14.61 -19.71 1.10
N ILE A 464 -14.91 -18.56 1.72
CA ILE A 464 -15.29 -17.32 1.02
C ILE A 464 -14.18 -16.84 0.11
N VAL A 465 -12.93 -16.86 0.53
CA VAL A 465 -11.80 -16.48 -0.35
C VAL A 465 -11.74 -17.41 -1.56
N LYS A 466 -11.87 -18.74 -1.35
CA LYS A 466 -11.86 -19.72 -2.44
C LYS A 466 -13.06 -19.60 -3.38
N GLU A 467 -14.23 -19.25 -2.85
CA GLU A 467 -15.41 -18.94 -3.66
C GLU A 467 -15.21 -17.68 -4.52
N GLU A 468 -14.68 -16.62 -3.96
CA GLU A 468 -14.47 -15.34 -4.66
C GLU A 468 -13.25 -15.37 -5.60
N TYR A 469 -12.26 -16.21 -5.33
CA TYR A 469 -11.09 -16.43 -6.18
C TYR A 469 -10.81 -17.94 -6.41
N PRO A 470 -11.62 -18.62 -7.24
CA PRO A 470 -11.52 -20.07 -7.49
C PRO A 470 -10.41 -20.43 -8.51
N TYR A 471 -9.27 -19.76 -8.46
CA TYR A 471 -8.17 -19.94 -9.40
C TYR A 471 -6.85 -20.15 -8.64
N PRO A 472 -5.78 -20.68 -9.30
CA PRO A 472 -4.46 -20.82 -8.71
C PRO A 472 -3.87 -19.49 -8.19
N TYR A 473 -2.88 -19.59 -7.31
CA TYR A 473 -2.10 -18.49 -6.78
C TYR A 473 -2.89 -17.54 -5.86
N SER A 474 -3.84 -18.10 -5.11
CA SER A 474 -4.65 -17.39 -4.12
C SER A 474 -4.68 -18.19 -2.82
N GLU A 475 -3.71 -17.95 -1.96
CA GLU A 475 -3.54 -18.69 -0.70
C GLU A 475 -4.04 -17.86 0.49
N VAL A 476 -4.39 -18.55 1.57
CA VAL A 476 -4.93 -17.99 2.80
C VAL A 476 -4.01 -18.28 3.98
N ALA A 477 -3.93 -17.30 4.89
CA ALA A 477 -3.12 -17.39 6.10
C ALA A 477 -3.93 -17.17 7.38
N CYS A 478 -3.50 -17.77 8.47
CA CYS A 478 -4.01 -17.53 9.83
C CYS A 478 -2.92 -17.71 10.88
N ASP A 479 -3.23 -17.38 12.14
CA ASP A 479 -2.34 -17.64 13.27
C ASP A 479 -2.11 -19.13 13.49
N ASP A 480 -0.85 -19.51 13.72
CA ASP A 480 -0.49 -20.83 14.22
C ASP A 480 -0.96 -20.95 15.68
N GLY A 481 -1.77 -21.96 15.96
CA GLY A 481 -2.43 -22.13 17.27
C GLY A 481 -3.86 -21.55 17.34
N ALA A 482 -4.38 -20.89 16.31
CA ALA A 482 -5.79 -20.58 16.20
C ALA A 482 -6.63 -21.86 15.91
N GLU A 483 -7.93 -21.82 16.20
CA GLU A 483 -8.84 -22.88 15.77
C GLU A 483 -9.02 -22.84 14.24
N GLY A 484 -9.03 -24.00 13.58
CA GLY A 484 -9.28 -24.14 12.14
C GLY A 484 -8.06 -23.95 11.26
N THR A 485 -6.83 -24.10 11.78
CA THR A 485 -5.58 -24.00 10.99
C THR A 485 -5.49 -25.02 9.86
N GLU A 486 -6.24 -26.13 9.94
CA GLU A 486 -6.32 -27.15 8.87
C GLU A 486 -6.85 -26.60 7.53
N TYR A 487 -7.61 -25.51 7.54
CA TYR A 487 -8.17 -24.87 6.34
C TYR A 487 -7.21 -23.89 5.64
N TYR A 488 -6.00 -23.67 6.21
CA TYR A 488 -5.02 -22.65 5.78
C TYR A 488 -3.71 -23.29 5.37
N ASN A 489 -3.11 -22.80 4.29
CA ASN A 489 -1.82 -23.29 3.78
C ASN A 489 -0.64 -22.55 4.38
N ILE A 490 -0.85 -21.31 4.81
CA ILE A 490 0.16 -20.44 5.40
C ILE A 490 -0.21 -20.21 6.87
N LEU A 491 0.76 -20.39 7.76
CA LEU A 491 0.61 -20.12 9.17
C LEU A 491 1.58 -19.02 9.62
N PHE A 492 1.08 -18.14 10.50
CA PHE A 492 1.91 -17.12 11.09
C PHE A 492 2.58 -17.64 12.36
N ARG A 493 3.87 -17.33 12.53
CA ARG A 493 4.68 -17.54 13.73
C ARG A 493 4.48 -18.94 14.37
N PRO A 494 5.37 -19.88 14.11
CA PRO A 494 5.25 -21.22 14.69
C PRO A 494 5.23 -21.16 16.22
N VAL A 495 4.19 -21.74 16.83
CA VAL A 495 4.02 -21.76 18.29
C VAL A 495 4.91 -22.83 18.93
N ASN A 496 5.02 -23.99 18.30
CA ASN A 496 5.78 -25.12 18.81
C ASN A 496 6.78 -25.63 17.76
N LYS A 497 6.41 -26.68 17.06
CA LYS A 497 7.18 -27.32 15.99
C LYS A 497 6.60 -27.01 14.65
N LEU A 498 7.46 -26.70 13.65
CA LEU A 498 7.02 -26.51 12.27
C LEU A 498 6.31 -27.74 11.73
N ASP A 499 5.10 -27.55 11.22
CA ASP A 499 4.32 -28.56 10.49
C ASP A 499 4.81 -28.59 9.04
N SER A 500 5.31 -29.74 8.59
CA SER A 500 5.86 -29.91 7.25
C SER A 500 4.83 -29.77 6.13
N THR A 501 3.54 -29.77 6.45
CA THR A 501 2.43 -29.56 5.49
C THR A 501 2.03 -28.11 5.28
N LYS A 502 2.64 -27.19 6.03
CA LYS A 502 2.33 -25.75 6.02
C LYS A 502 3.53 -24.94 5.51
N THR A 503 3.30 -23.70 5.16
CA THR A 503 4.33 -22.68 4.94
C THR A 503 4.25 -21.66 6.06
N TYR A 504 5.37 -21.11 6.51
CA TYR A 504 5.39 -20.14 7.62
C TYR A 504 5.86 -18.77 7.18
N PHE A 505 5.19 -17.75 7.74
CA PHE A 505 5.56 -16.34 7.64
C PHE A 505 5.51 -15.70 9.04
N ILE A 506 6.49 -14.89 9.40
CA ILE A 506 6.49 -14.20 10.68
C ILE A 506 5.81 -12.85 10.50
N ARG A 507 4.49 -12.79 10.74
CA ARG A 507 3.69 -11.58 10.42
C ARG A 507 4.10 -10.35 11.22
N GLU A 508 4.60 -10.55 12.45
CA GLU A 508 5.06 -9.48 13.35
C GLU A 508 6.27 -9.94 14.14
N TRP A 509 7.35 -9.14 14.11
CA TRP A 509 8.54 -9.37 14.91
C TRP A 509 9.21 -8.04 15.25
N GLY A 510 10.10 -8.03 16.26
CA GLY A 510 10.90 -6.88 16.64
C GLY A 510 10.41 -6.12 17.87
N ASP A 511 9.11 -6.14 18.17
CA ASP A 511 8.57 -5.51 19.38
C ASP A 511 8.55 -6.50 20.55
N ASN A 512 9.69 -6.77 21.12
CA ASN A 512 9.84 -7.62 22.31
C ASN A 512 10.09 -6.73 23.53
N VAL A 513 9.11 -6.65 24.39
CA VAL A 513 9.14 -5.82 25.62
C VAL A 513 8.72 -6.64 26.83
N ASP A 514 9.32 -6.36 27.98
CA ASP A 514 8.91 -7.00 29.25
C ASP A 514 7.58 -6.49 29.76
N ASN A 515 7.28 -5.24 29.42
CA ASN A 515 6.03 -4.58 29.82
C ASN A 515 5.41 -3.88 28.61
N TRP A 516 4.24 -4.34 28.18
CA TRP A 516 3.49 -3.76 27.06
C TRP A 516 3.07 -2.29 27.27
N LEU A 517 3.02 -1.84 28.52
CA LEU A 517 2.78 -0.43 28.85
C LEU A 517 4.05 0.45 28.78
N ALA A 518 5.23 -0.13 28.56
CA ALA A 518 6.44 0.66 28.37
C ALA A 518 6.38 1.41 27.03
N HIS A 519 6.63 2.72 27.06
CA HIS A 519 6.73 3.53 25.84
C HIS A 519 8.17 3.62 25.33
N ASN A 520 9.16 3.29 26.14
CA ASN A 520 10.57 3.22 25.77
C ASN A 520 11.14 1.83 26.07
N SER A 521 11.87 1.31 25.12
CA SER A 521 12.58 0.03 25.21
C SER A 521 13.62 -0.04 24.09
N ASN A 522 14.33 -1.16 23.96
CA ASN A 522 15.26 -1.35 22.86
C ASN A 522 14.58 -1.29 21.48
N SER A 523 13.30 -1.64 21.36
CA SER A 523 12.51 -1.53 20.12
C SER A 523 11.78 -0.20 20.00
N ARG A 524 11.32 0.37 21.11
CA ARG A 524 10.45 1.57 21.15
C ARG A 524 11.27 2.82 21.40
N VAL A 525 11.73 3.46 20.35
CA VAL A 525 12.67 4.60 20.36
C VAL A 525 12.14 5.76 19.58
N ASN A 526 11.85 6.87 20.27
CA ASN A 526 11.56 8.13 19.60
C ASN A 526 12.83 8.69 18.95
N ARG A 527 12.73 9.16 17.70
CA ARG A 527 13.85 9.73 16.96
C ARG A 527 14.48 10.94 17.68
N GLY A 528 13.67 11.75 18.37
CA GLY A 528 14.12 12.91 19.12
C GLY A 528 14.95 12.58 20.36
N TRP A 529 15.08 11.31 20.78
CA TRP A 529 15.94 10.92 21.90
C TRP A 529 17.43 10.82 21.53
N GLY A 530 17.76 10.98 20.23
CA GLY A 530 19.12 11.11 19.72
C GLY A 530 19.77 9.80 19.32
N GLU A 531 21.08 9.87 19.10
CA GLU A 531 21.91 8.86 18.47
C GLU A 531 21.87 7.50 19.17
N ASN A 532 22.19 7.45 20.47
CA ASN A 532 22.36 6.18 21.19
C ASN A 532 21.11 5.30 21.23
N PRO A 533 19.90 5.83 21.56
CA PRO A 533 18.67 5.04 21.45
C PRO A 533 18.41 4.50 20.04
N MET A 534 18.63 5.29 18.99
CA MET A 534 18.46 4.82 17.60
C MET A 534 19.44 3.72 17.21
N LEU A 535 20.68 3.76 17.71
CA LEU A 535 21.67 2.68 17.52
C LEU A 535 21.24 1.39 18.22
N ILE A 536 20.71 1.50 19.45
CA ILE A 536 20.16 0.37 20.20
C ILE A 536 19.01 -0.27 19.44
N GLN A 537 18.06 0.52 18.92
CA GLN A 537 16.95 0.02 18.13
C GLN A 537 17.43 -0.76 16.89
N ALA A 538 18.39 -0.22 16.15
CA ALA A 538 18.92 -0.91 14.97
C ALA A 538 19.58 -2.25 15.33
N LYS A 539 20.37 -2.30 16.42
CA LYS A 539 20.97 -3.54 16.94
C LYS A 539 19.91 -4.53 17.39
N HIS A 540 18.87 -4.08 18.07
CA HIS A 540 17.74 -4.92 18.51
C HIS A 540 17.07 -5.63 17.33
N TYR A 541 16.82 -4.92 16.22
CA TYR A 541 16.22 -5.53 15.04
C TYR A 541 17.17 -6.45 14.26
N ALA A 542 18.45 -6.20 14.31
CA ALA A 542 19.44 -6.96 13.57
C ALA A 542 19.92 -8.24 14.29
N SER A 543 20.15 -8.17 15.60
CA SER A 543 20.92 -9.18 16.36
C SER A 543 20.04 -10.12 17.19
N PRO A 544 20.29 -11.46 17.16
CA PRO A 544 19.63 -12.42 18.04
C PRO A 544 19.96 -12.22 19.52
N ASP A 545 21.04 -11.50 19.85
CA ASP A 545 21.40 -11.19 21.25
C ASP A 545 20.40 -10.25 21.92
N TYR A 546 19.69 -9.47 21.12
CA TYR A 546 18.67 -8.52 21.60
C TYR A 546 17.25 -9.02 21.41
N ASN A 547 17.03 -9.96 20.46
CA ASN A 547 15.69 -10.38 20.05
C ASN A 547 15.72 -11.83 19.58
N ALA A 548 14.84 -12.68 20.13
CA ALA A 548 14.69 -14.07 19.73
C ALA A 548 14.33 -14.22 18.24
N ILE A 549 13.56 -13.27 17.67
CA ILE A 549 13.27 -13.18 16.25
C ILE A 549 13.88 -11.86 15.76
N SER A 550 14.95 -11.94 15.04
CA SER A 550 15.69 -10.80 14.49
C SER A 550 15.97 -11.00 13.01
N LEU A 551 16.44 -9.97 12.35
CA LEU A 551 16.76 -10.03 10.92
C LEU A 551 17.81 -11.11 10.64
N GLU A 552 18.85 -11.18 11.48
CA GLU A 552 19.89 -12.22 11.40
C GLU A 552 19.30 -13.64 11.47
N LYS A 553 18.36 -13.86 12.40
CA LYS A 553 17.71 -15.16 12.56
C LYS A 553 16.83 -15.51 11.38
N LEU A 554 16.02 -14.57 10.90
CA LEU A 554 15.15 -14.78 9.74
C LEU A 554 15.94 -15.23 8.50
N TYR A 555 17.12 -14.63 8.27
CA TYR A 555 17.99 -15.05 7.16
C TYR A 555 18.64 -16.42 7.38
N LYS A 556 18.85 -16.83 8.64
CA LYS A 556 19.39 -18.16 8.98
C LYS A 556 18.33 -19.27 8.97
N ASP A 557 17.07 -18.92 9.12
CA ASP A 557 15.97 -19.89 9.14
C ASP A 557 15.85 -20.66 7.82
N SER A 558 15.34 -21.90 7.91
CA SER A 558 15.09 -22.73 6.74
C SER A 558 14.14 -22.07 5.74
N ARG A 559 14.09 -22.56 4.52
CA ARG A 559 13.17 -22.08 3.48
C ARG A 559 11.70 -22.26 3.86
N HIS A 560 11.40 -23.12 4.82
CA HIS A 560 10.07 -23.34 5.38
C HIS A 560 9.48 -22.05 5.98
N ILE A 561 10.32 -21.17 6.54
CA ILE A 561 9.97 -19.81 6.95
C ILE A 561 10.37 -18.87 5.81
N ILE A 562 9.39 -18.39 5.04
CA ILE A 562 9.63 -17.63 3.82
C ILE A 562 10.06 -16.19 4.05
N GLY A 563 9.82 -15.64 5.24
CA GLY A 563 10.16 -14.26 5.60
C GLY A 563 9.37 -13.75 6.79
N GLY A 564 9.28 -12.43 6.90
CA GLY A 564 8.51 -11.79 7.95
C GLY A 564 8.43 -10.28 7.85
N SER A 565 7.44 -9.70 8.54
CA SER A 565 7.20 -8.26 8.64
C SER A 565 7.53 -7.74 10.03
N LEU A 566 8.40 -6.72 10.08
CA LEU A 566 8.75 -6.04 11.30
C LEU A 566 7.54 -5.30 11.90
N TRP A 567 7.37 -5.34 13.19
CA TRP A 567 6.53 -4.41 13.93
C TRP A 567 7.39 -3.27 14.47
N HIS A 568 7.47 -2.08 13.85
CA HIS A 568 6.58 -1.53 12.85
C HIS A 568 7.35 -0.64 11.86
N SER A 569 6.67 -0.15 10.79
CA SER A 569 7.28 0.77 9.80
C SER A 569 7.41 2.20 10.30
N PHE A 570 6.35 2.73 10.91
CA PHE A 570 6.22 4.11 11.37
C PHE A 570 5.86 4.18 12.85
N ASP A 571 6.27 5.22 13.53
CA ASP A 571 5.65 5.56 14.80
C ASP A 571 4.19 5.90 14.57
N HIS A 572 3.28 5.35 15.40
CA HIS A 572 1.84 5.53 15.23
C HIS A 572 1.11 5.74 16.55
N GLN A 573 -0.09 6.31 16.46
CA GLN A 573 -0.95 6.56 17.62
C GLN A 573 -1.68 5.30 18.03
N ARG A 574 -1.80 5.08 19.36
CA ARG A 574 -2.50 3.93 19.94
C ARG A 574 -3.74 4.37 20.71
N GLY A 575 -4.74 3.51 20.73
CA GLY A 575 -5.94 3.75 21.54
C GLY A 575 -5.70 3.51 23.03
N TYR A 576 -5.06 2.39 23.38
CA TYR A 576 -4.93 1.94 24.78
C TYR A 576 -3.82 2.63 25.59
N HIS A 577 -2.88 3.30 24.94
CA HIS A 577 -1.72 3.88 25.62
C HIS A 577 -1.65 5.41 25.40
N PRO A 578 -1.33 6.22 26.41
CA PRO A 578 -1.22 7.67 26.25
C PRO A 578 -0.08 8.11 25.36
N ASP A 579 1.00 7.32 25.25
CA ASP A 579 2.11 7.60 24.36
C ASP A 579 1.95 6.83 23.04
N PRO A 580 2.38 7.41 21.90
CA PRO A 580 2.47 6.71 20.63
C PRO A 580 3.37 5.49 20.71
N PHE A 581 3.20 4.56 19.79
CA PHE A 581 4.15 3.49 19.55
C PHE A 581 5.39 4.04 18.84
N PHE A 582 6.55 3.97 19.45
CA PHE A 582 7.81 4.48 18.89
C PHE A 582 8.69 3.41 18.24
N GLY A 583 8.13 2.24 17.92
CA GLY A 583 8.87 1.12 17.32
C GLY A 583 9.04 1.22 15.78
N GLY A 584 8.65 2.33 15.16
CA GLY A 584 8.86 2.53 13.73
C GLY A 584 10.35 2.62 13.36
N ILE A 585 10.69 2.13 12.17
CA ILE A 585 12.00 2.43 11.55
C ILE A 585 12.05 3.86 11.00
N MET A 586 10.90 4.51 10.94
CA MET A 586 10.70 5.93 10.64
C MET A 586 9.74 6.53 11.67
N ASP A 587 9.84 7.81 11.92
CA ASP A 587 8.90 8.52 12.79
C ASP A 587 7.53 8.75 12.09
N ALA A 588 6.57 9.37 12.80
CA ALA A 588 5.23 9.63 12.29
C ALA A 588 5.20 10.61 11.09
N PHE A 589 6.25 11.37 10.84
CA PHE A 589 6.47 12.20 9.65
C PHE A 589 7.23 11.46 8.54
N ARG A 590 7.48 10.16 8.70
CA ARG A 590 8.27 9.33 7.76
C ARG A 590 9.74 9.74 7.68
N GLN A 591 10.30 10.38 8.73
CA GLN A 591 11.73 10.64 8.80
C GLN A 591 12.47 9.37 9.27
N PRO A 592 13.53 8.94 8.55
CA PRO A 592 14.26 7.74 8.88
C PRO A 592 14.93 7.79 10.27
N LYS A 593 14.88 6.68 11.00
CA LYS A 593 15.77 6.37 12.13
C LYS A 593 16.97 5.56 11.62
N TYR A 594 17.95 5.28 12.47
CA TYR A 594 19.13 4.50 12.04
C TYR A 594 18.78 3.07 11.60
N SER A 595 17.74 2.49 12.20
CA SER A 595 17.22 1.18 11.78
C SER A 595 16.74 1.16 10.31
N TYR A 596 16.22 2.26 9.76
CA TYR A 596 15.90 2.37 8.33
C TYR A 596 17.12 2.11 7.44
N TYR A 597 18.25 2.74 7.74
CA TYR A 597 19.49 2.59 6.97
C TYR A 597 20.13 1.22 7.17
N MET A 598 19.93 0.60 8.34
CA MET A 598 20.32 -0.78 8.58
C MET A 598 19.53 -1.73 7.65
N PHE A 599 18.23 -1.53 7.47
CA PHE A 599 17.45 -2.27 6.47
C PHE A 599 17.87 -1.94 5.04
N GLU A 600 18.08 -0.67 4.70
CA GLU A 600 18.56 -0.22 3.39
C GLU A 600 19.87 -0.91 2.98
N SER A 601 20.78 -1.17 3.94
CA SER A 601 22.02 -1.86 3.68
C SER A 601 21.86 -3.35 3.35
N GLN A 602 20.68 -3.94 3.48
CA GLN A 602 20.44 -5.34 3.10
C GLN A 602 20.13 -5.51 1.60
N ARG A 603 19.97 -4.41 0.85
CA ARG A 603 19.73 -4.46 -0.60
C ARG A 603 20.91 -5.04 -1.37
N ASP A 604 20.61 -5.74 -2.46
CA ASP A 604 21.62 -6.12 -3.44
C ASP A 604 22.26 -4.85 -4.03
N PRO A 605 23.60 -4.65 -3.89
CA PRO A 605 24.30 -3.52 -4.48
C PRO A 605 24.28 -3.51 -6.01
N LEU A 606 23.94 -4.61 -6.66
CA LEU A 606 23.85 -4.74 -8.12
C LEU A 606 22.44 -4.51 -8.66
N LEU A 607 21.45 -4.34 -7.78
CA LEU A 607 20.08 -4.04 -8.19
C LEU A 607 20.05 -2.77 -9.03
N LYS A 608 19.38 -2.86 -10.18
CA LYS A 608 19.12 -1.71 -11.08
C LYS A 608 17.62 -1.47 -11.16
N ASP A 609 17.21 -0.29 -10.81
CA ASP A 609 15.83 0.16 -10.88
C ASP A 609 15.79 1.65 -11.19
N THR A 610 14.71 2.14 -11.77
CA THR A 610 14.53 3.56 -12.11
C THR A 610 13.61 4.30 -11.15
N LEU A 611 12.80 3.59 -10.39
CA LEU A 611 11.79 4.16 -9.49
C LEU A 611 12.20 4.16 -8.02
N ILE A 612 13.00 3.17 -7.61
CA ILE A 612 13.46 3.01 -6.23
C ILE A 612 14.98 3.23 -6.10
N LYS A 613 15.43 3.51 -4.91
CA LYS A 613 16.88 3.55 -4.61
C LYS A 613 17.52 2.22 -4.95
N ASN A 614 18.65 2.25 -5.57
CA ASN A 614 19.42 1.08 -5.99
C ASN A 614 20.92 1.34 -5.88
N GLY A 615 21.72 0.30 -6.15
CA GLY A 615 23.17 0.37 -6.15
C GLY A 615 23.82 0.33 -4.77
N PRO A 616 25.16 0.52 -4.75
CA PRO A 616 25.96 0.56 -3.53
C PRO A 616 25.55 1.70 -2.60
N MET A 617 25.64 1.46 -1.28
CA MET A 617 25.40 2.48 -0.27
C MET A 617 26.35 2.36 0.91
N VAL A 618 26.61 3.46 1.56
CA VAL A 618 27.26 3.57 2.86
C VAL A 618 26.58 4.67 3.66
N TYR A 619 26.36 4.43 4.95
CA TYR A 619 25.73 5.39 5.86
C TYR A 619 26.43 5.37 7.22
N ILE A 620 26.88 6.53 7.69
CA ILE A 620 27.49 6.70 9.02
C ILE A 620 26.39 7.03 10.02
N ALA A 621 26.13 6.13 10.95
CA ALA A 621 25.18 6.33 12.04
C ALA A 621 25.88 6.97 13.25
N HIS A 622 26.24 8.25 13.14
CA HIS A 622 27.00 8.99 14.13
C HIS A 622 26.85 10.50 13.94
N GLU A 623 26.59 11.25 15.00
CA GLU A 623 26.31 12.70 14.94
C GLU A 623 27.54 13.58 15.20
N MET A 624 28.70 13.02 15.54
CA MET A 624 29.92 13.74 15.88
C MET A 624 29.72 14.76 17.01
N SER A 625 28.81 14.46 17.94
CA SER A 625 28.48 15.32 19.07
C SER A 625 29.39 15.03 20.29
N PRO A 626 29.37 15.88 21.33
CA PRO A 626 30.05 15.59 22.60
C PRO A 626 29.54 14.32 23.30
N PHE A 627 28.32 13.88 22.95
CA PHE A 627 27.65 12.72 23.54
C PHE A 627 27.75 11.47 22.68
N SER A 628 28.30 11.60 21.47
CA SER A 628 28.52 10.46 20.57
C SER A 628 29.58 9.52 21.10
N ALA A 629 29.39 8.23 20.88
CA ALA A 629 30.32 7.21 21.27
C ALA A 629 31.67 7.34 20.51
N LYS A 630 32.73 6.81 21.09
CA LYS A 630 34.04 6.69 20.37
C LYS A 630 33.97 5.70 19.22
N ASP A 631 33.10 4.69 19.35
CA ASP A 631 32.87 3.68 18.33
C ASP A 631 31.88 4.23 17.30
N VAL A 632 32.23 4.10 16.03
CA VAL A 632 31.41 4.60 14.91
C VAL A 632 30.70 3.45 14.23
N THR A 633 29.39 3.51 14.17
CA THR A 633 28.57 2.52 13.46
C THR A 633 28.37 2.94 12.01
N VAL A 634 28.54 2.00 11.08
CA VAL A 634 28.31 2.20 9.64
C VAL A 634 27.43 1.07 9.09
N TYR A 635 26.49 1.43 8.24
CA TYR A 635 25.68 0.49 7.45
C TYR A 635 26.10 0.56 5.99
N SER A 636 26.34 -0.59 5.36
CA SER A 636 26.75 -0.64 3.96
C SER A 636 26.43 -1.99 3.32
N ASN A 637 26.06 -1.99 2.04
CA ASN A 637 25.95 -3.20 1.23
C ASN A 637 27.19 -3.49 0.38
N CYS A 638 28.28 -2.73 0.56
CA CYS A 638 29.53 -2.93 -0.14
C CYS A 638 30.37 -4.10 0.44
N ASP A 639 31.34 -4.59 -0.32
CA ASP A 639 32.24 -5.67 0.12
C ASP A 639 33.22 -5.22 1.20
N GLU A 640 33.67 -3.98 1.11
CA GLU A 640 34.61 -3.37 2.07
C GLU A 640 34.11 -1.96 2.42
N VAL A 641 34.38 -1.52 3.63
CA VAL A 641 34.15 -0.14 4.07
C VAL A 641 35.40 0.41 4.69
N ARG A 642 35.89 1.54 4.20
CA ARG A 642 36.97 2.31 4.82
C ARG A 642 36.37 3.51 5.53
N LEU A 643 36.63 3.66 6.82
CA LEU A 643 36.26 4.81 7.62
C LEU A 643 37.48 5.63 8.00
N THR A 644 37.44 6.91 7.73
CA THR A 644 38.49 7.88 8.09
C THR A 644 37.93 8.97 9.00
N PHE A 645 38.60 9.26 10.11
CA PHE A 645 38.29 10.37 11.00
C PHE A 645 39.36 11.43 10.93
N LEU A 646 39.01 12.66 10.64
CA LEU A 646 39.87 13.83 10.38
C LEU A 646 40.75 13.66 9.13
N LYS A 647 41.15 14.77 8.53
CA LYS A 647 42.17 14.80 7.49
C LYS A 647 43.51 14.33 8.06
N ASP A 648 44.12 13.39 7.41
CA ASP A 648 45.38 12.75 7.85
C ASP A 648 45.30 12.07 9.23
N GLY A 649 44.09 11.71 9.67
CA GLY A 649 43.83 11.08 10.94
C GLY A 649 43.73 9.54 10.87
N LYS A 650 43.00 8.95 11.85
CA LYS A 650 42.77 7.49 11.93
C LYS A 650 41.97 7.00 10.72
N SER A 651 42.42 5.90 10.12
CA SER A 651 41.68 5.18 9.10
C SER A 651 41.64 3.69 9.43
N LYS A 652 40.44 3.07 9.31
CA LYS A 652 40.23 1.63 9.50
C LYS A 652 39.41 1.06 8.34
N VAL A 653 39.66 -0.22 8.04
CA VAL A 653 38.94 -0.93 6.97
C VAL A 653 38.25 -2.15 7.55
N TYR A 654 36.98 -2.30 7.21
CA TYR A 654 36.17 -3.49 7.41
C TYR A 654 36.04 -4.25 6.09
N LYS A 655 36.16 -5.59 6.12
CA LYS A 655 35.90 -6.47 4.98
C LYS A 655 34.82 -7.45 5.34
N LYS A 656 33.79 -7.52 4.48
CA LYS A 656 32.68 -8.45 4.65
C LYS A 656 33.13 -9.88 4.36
N ASP A 657 32.80 -10.81 5.25
CA ASP A 657 32.95 -12.24 4.96
C ASP A 657 31.92 -12.66 3.92
N LYS A 658 32.38 -13.02 2.72
CA LYS A 658 31.53 -13.44 1.59
C LYS A 658 30.84 -14.80 1.83
N ASN A 659 31.32 -15.60 2.80
CA ASN A 659 30.75 -16.90 3.15
C ASN A 659 29.81 -16.83 4.36
N ARG A 660 29.53 -15.63 4.84
CA ARG A 660 28.63 -15.40 5.97
C ARG A 660 27.23 -15.93 5.69
N ILE A 661 26.67 -16.68 6.64
CA ILE A 661 25.26 -17.09 6.67
C ILE A 661 24.52 -16.14 7.63
N GLY A 662 23.40 -15.57 7.20
CA GLY A 662 22.60 -14.61 7.97
C GLY A 662 22.25 -13.39 7.13
N MET A 663 21.98 -12.26 7.78
CA MET A 663 21.64 -11.02 7.08
C MET A 663 22.76 -10.63 6.08
N PRO A 664 22.43 -10.18 4.87
CA PRO A 664 23.38 -9.89 3.79
C PRO A 664 24.49 -8.90 4.19
N SER A 665 24.17 -7.92 5.00
CA SER A 665 25.10 -6.90 5.45
C SER A 665 25.00 -6.70 6.96
N PRO A 666 25.97 -7.18 7.75
CA PRO A 666 25.97 -7.00 9.19
C PRO A 666 26.20 -5.53 9.57
N ILE A 667 25.81 -5.16 10.77
CA ILE A 667 26.17 -3.86 11.35
C ILE A 667 27.69 -3.79 11.50
N ILE A 668 28.32 -2.75 10.98
CA ILE A 668 29.76 -2.52 11.07
C ILE A 668 30.03 -1.54 12.21
N THR A 669 30.90 -1.92 13.14
CA THR A 669 31.35 -1.03 14.22
C THR A 669 32.85 -0.83 14.10
N PHE A 670 33.29 0.40 13.99
CA PHE A 670 34.68 0.81 14.01
C PHE A 670 35.03 1.31 15.41
N GLU A 671 35.68 0.48 16.21
CA GLU A 671 36.06 0.79 17.58
C GLU A 671 37.03 1.96 17.65
N ASP A 672 36.89 2.83 18.66
CA ASP A 672 37.79 3.97 18.98
C ASP A 672 38.16 4.83 17.75
N MET A 673 37.15 5.13 16.89
CA MET A 673 37.40 5.98 15.72
C MET A 673 37.16 7.47 16.01
N TYR A 674 36.15 7.82 16.81
CA TYR A 674 35.79 9.21 17.10
C TYR A 674 36.48 9.69 18.39
N ASP A 675 37.07 10.88 18.32
CA ASP A 675 37.63 11.60 19.45
C ASP A 675 37.12 13.05 19.46
N PHE A 676 36.20 13.33 20.38
CA PHE A 676 35.62 14.66 20.51
C PHE A 676 36.67 15.72 20.86
N MET A 677 37.72 15.40 21.61
CA MET A 677 38.73 16.39 21.98
C MET A 677 39.62 16.75 20.78
N ALA A 678 39.95 15.78 19.93
CA ALA A 678 40.68 16.00 18.69
C ALA A 678 39.79 16.84 17.70
N TYR A 679 38.49 16.50 17.56
CA TYR A 679 37.52 17.29 16.84
C TYR A 679 37.51 18.74 17.32
N LYS A 680 37.33 18.95 18.63
CA LYS A 680 37.25 20.29 19.25
C LYS A 680 38.51 21.12 19.06
N ALA A 681 39.69 20.47 19.14
CA ALA A 681 40.97 21.15 18.92
C ALA A 681 41.12 21.66 17.51
N LYS A 682 40.77 20.88 16.49
CA LYS A 682 40.76 21.29 15.07
C LYS A 682 39.72 22.42 14.80
N SER A 683 38.53 22.26 15.33
CA SER A 683 37.45 23.27 15.20
C SER A 683 37.89 24.64 15.80
N ARG A 684 38.49 24.63 17.01
CA ARG A 684 38.99 25.88 17.64
C ARG A 684 40.18 26.48 16.90
N ALA A 685 40.94 25.68 16.17
CA ALA A 685 42.03 26.15 15.32
C ALA A 685 41.52 26.75 13.97
N GLY A 686 40.22 26.80 13.74
CA GLY A 686 39.62 27.28 12.48
C GLY A 686 39.79 26.31 11.31
N LYS A 687 40.12 25.04 11.56
CA LYS A 687 40.36 24.01 10.56
C LYS A 687 39.10 23.08 10.39
N LEU A 688 37.96 23.68 10.16
CA LEU A 688 36.69 22.93 10.03
C LEU A 688 36.66 22.02 8.81
N ASP A 689 37.35 22.36 7.75
CA ASP A 689 37.51 21.56 6.54
C ASP A 689 38.34 20.28 6.75
N GLU A 690 39.06 20.18 7.86
CA GLU A 690 39.79 18.98 8.27
C GLU A 690 38.97 18.07 9.21
N VAL A 691 37.73 18.48 9.56
CA VAL A 691 36.90 17.82 10.58
C VAL A 691 35.75 17.05 9.94
N TYR A 692 35.91 15.77 9.74
CA TYR A 692 34.90 14.89 9.18
C TYR A 692 35.07 13.43 9.60
N LEU A 693 33.99 12.68 9.48
CA LEU A 693 33.98 11.23 9.30
C LEU A 693 33.68 10.96 7.82
N LEU A 694 34.54 10.24 7.15
CA LEU A 694 34.36 9.82 5.75
C LEU A 694 34.32 8.31 5.70
N ALA A 695 33.18 7.77 5.23
CA ALA A 695 33.04 6.35 4.94
C ALA A 695 33.02 6.14 3.43
N GLU A 696 33.88 5.26 2.94
CA GLU A 696 33.96 4.85 1.54
C GLU A 696 33.62 3.38 1.42
N GLY A 697 32.59 3.09 0.63
CA GLY A 697 32.18 1.72 0.30
C GLY A 697 32.90 1.23 -0.95
N LEU A 698 33.51 0.05 -0.90
CA LEU A 698 34.26 -0.51 -2.00
C LEU A 698 33.67 -1.84 -2.48
N ILE A 699 33.64 -2.03 -3.80
CA ILE A 699 33.34 -3.30 -4.48
C ILE A 699 34.54 -3.59 -5.40
N ASP A 700 35.08 -4.81 -5.31
CA ASP A 700 36.27 -5.21 -6.07
C ASP A 700 37.43 -4.20 -5.96
N GLY A 701 37.62 -3.64 -4.77
CA GLY A 701 38.69 -2.67 -4.44
C GLY A 701 38.51 -1.26 -4.98
N LYS A 702 37.36 -0.97 -5.64
CA LYS A 702 37.03 0.36 -6.17
C LYS A 702 36.01 1.05 -5.27
N VAL A 703 36.23 2.33 -4.96
CA VAL A 703 35.24 3.15 -4.25
C VAL A 703 34.03 3.36 -5.15
N VAL A 704 32.85 2.95 -4.66
CA VAL A 704 31.57 3.00 -5.39
C VAL A 704 30.50 3.79 -4.63
N ALA A 705 30.71 4.09 -3.36
CA ALA A 705 29.83 4.90 -2.52
C ALA A 705 30.65 5.68 -1.48
N THR A 706 30.21 6.90 -1.12
CA THR A 706 30.78 7.74 -0.07
C THR A 706 29.69 8.47 0.69
#